data_cd4e8c1f670be4f6c07871be330a2950
#
_entry.id   cd4e8c1f670be4f6c07871be330a2950
#
_cell.length_a   1.000
_cell.length_b   1.000
_cell.length_c   1.000
_cell.angle_alpha   90.00
_cell.angle_beta   90.00
_cell.angle_gamma   90.00
#
_symmetry.space_group_name_H-M   'P 1'
#
loop_
_entity.id
_entity.type
_entity.pdbx_description
1 polymer ?
#
loop_
_entity_poly.entity_id
_entity_poly.type
_entity_poly.pdbx_seq_one_letter_code
_entity_poly.pdbx_strand_id
1 'polypeptide(L)'
;MIPLKRIDKIRWEIPKFDKRMRVPGLVYADDQLIEKMRQDKTLEQAANVATLPGIYKYSIVMPDGHEGYGFPIGGVAAFDVKEGVISPGGVGYDINCLAPGSKVMTEHGYWLKVEELPGKFRLQGVKVYNLDEGHNDASRVAFVAEREVGEGELAVRITTESGRVIEGSEEHPVLTPEGYVYLGNIREGDFVIVYPFEGVEYEERKGVILDEEAFKDEDPQMLKFLKEKGLIPLRWEDPKVGTIARILGFAFGDAHLGEMSEGLTLAFYGKEETLKELRKDLEGLGISADLYVREKGHGIETTSGHYEGKSPSAELRVTSRSFALLLEKLGMPEGKKTEKTYRVPEWIMEAPLWVKRNFLAGLFAADGSIVEFKGNTPLPINLTRAKSEELAGSLAEFLGDVARLLAEFGIKTALYEVKSEKGVTYRLSIVGEESVKAFVERINYEYDLEKKARGLIAAAYLRLKERVGEERRRAIEEARGFVESSIYEGYREPEVPEGFPTFEEFARERGYEGGFVAEKVVKVERVKPGYARFYDIGVYHEAHNFIANGIVVHNCGVRLIRTNLTEKEVRPKIKELVDTLFKNVPSGLGSEGRVKLHWTQIDDVLADGAKWAVEHGYGWEEDLEHLEEGGRMEGADPNAVSQKAKQRGAPQLGSLGSGNHFLEVQVVDKVFDEKIAKAYGLFEGQVVVMVHTGSRGLGHQVASDYLRIMEDANRKYRIPWPDRELVSVPFQSEEGQRYFSAMKAAANFAWANRQMITHWVRESFEEVFKRKAEDMEMGVVYDVAHNIAKVEEHTVDGKKVKVVVHRKGATRAFPAGHPDVPRAYRDVGQPVLIPGSMGTASYVLAGAEGSMRETFGSSCHGAGRLLSRHAATQQYRGDRLKNELMQKGIYIRAASLKVVAEEAPGAYKSVDNVVSVVHEAGIASLVARMRPIGVAKG
;
A
#
# COMPACT_ATOMS: atom_id res chain seq x y z
N MET A 1 10.62 18.02 28.88
CA MET A 1 9.26 18.67 28.78
C MET A 1 9.46 19.97 28.03
N ILE A 2 8.70 20.21 26.96
CA ILE A 2 8.79 21.44 26.17
C ILE A 2 8.35 22.63 27.03
N PRO A 3 9.14 23.70 27.14
CA PRO A 3 8.76 24.87 27.92
C PRO A 3 7.58 25.59 27.25
N LEU A 4 6.59 25.95 28.06
CA LEU A 4 5.41 26.71 27.63
C LEU A 4 5.23 27.96 28.51
N LYS A 5 5.00 29.08 27.84
CA LYS A 5 4.64 30.34 28.46
C LYS A 5 3.21 30.73 28.07
N ARG A 6 2.32 30.91 29.03
CA ARG A 6 0.96 31.38 28.78
C ARG A 6 0.99 32.85 28.37
N ILE A 7 0.40 33.17 27.24
CA ILE A 7 0.23 34.53 26.74
C ILE A 7 -1.08 35.12 27.30
N ASP A 8 -2.18 34.38 27.15
CA ASP A 8 -3.51 34.73 27.66
C ASP A 8 -4.37 33.46 27.89
N LYS A 9 -5.69 33.59 27.90
CA LYS A 9 -6.64 32.51 28.19
C LYS A 9 -6.56 31.34 27.18
N ILE A 10 -6.24 31.65 25.92
CA ILE A 10 -6.32 30.71 24.78
C ILE A 10 -5.04 30.62 23.97
N ARG A 11 -3.98 31.38 24.32
CA ARG A 11 -2.71 31.37 23.58
C ARG A 11 -1.54 31.05 24.51
N TRP A 12 -0.65 30.16 23.96
CA TRP A 12 0.58 29.70 24.62
C TRP A 12 1.75 29.87 23.68
N GLU A 13 2.90 30.25 24.21
CA GLU A 13 4.15 30.36 23.48
C GLU A 13 5.09 29.20 23.83
N ILE A 14 5.67 28.57 22.83
CA ILE A 14 6.86 27.74 22.98
C ILE A 14 8.05 28.66 22.72
N PRO A 15 8.75 29.12 23.79
CA PRO A 15 9.86 30.04 23.60
C PRO A 15 11.01 29.35 22.87
N LYS A 16 11.90 30.12 22.28
CA LYS A 16 13.11 29.59 21.63
C LYS A 16 14.07 29.02 22.70
N PHE A 17 13.87 27.78 23.08
CA PHE A 17 14.70 27.07 24.07
C PHE A 17 15.86 26.29 23.46
N ASP A 18 15.77 25.94 22.16
CA ASP A 18 16.81 25.30 21.37
C ASP A 18 17.45 26.35 20.43
N LYS A 19 18.78 26.38 20.35
CA LYS A 19 19.53 27.29 19.47
C LYS A 19 19.22 27.10 17.97
N ARG A 20 18.68 25.96 17.59
CA ARG A 20 18.26 25.65 16.21
C ARG A 20 16.94 26.35 15.84
N MET A 21 16.09 26.65 16.82
CA MET A 21 14.81 27.34 16.58
C MET A 21 15.03 28.77 16.05
N ARG A 22 14.47 29.03 14.88
CA ARG A 22 14.54 30.34 14.22
C ARG A 22 13.47 31.29 14.73
N VAL A 23 12.30 30.74 15.01
CA VAL A 23 11.12 31.43 15.54
C VAL A 23 10.58 30.69 16.78
N PRO A 24 9.79 31.35 17.64
CA PRO A 24 9.03 30.62 18.68
C PRO A 24 7.88 29.83 18.09
N GLY A 25 7.28 28.91 18.89
CA GLY A 25 6.01 28.29 18.58
C GLY A 25 4.84 29.07 19.18
N LEU A 26 3.68 29.06 18.53
CA LEU A 26 2.43 29.64 19.01
C LEU A 26 1.33 28.58 19.01
N VAL A 27 0.72 28.33 20.17
CA VAL A 27 -0.29 27.29 20.33
C VAL A 27 -1.62 27.92 20.77
N TYR A 28 -2.68 27.62 20.02
CA TYR A 28 -4.05 28.02 20.36
C TYR A 28 -4.74 26.88 21.11
N ALA A 29 -5.00 27.07 22.39
CA ALA A 29 -5.61 26.06 23.25
C ALA A 29 -6.14 26.70 24.55
N ASP A 30 -7.30 26.22 25.00
CA ASP A 30 -7.73 26.41 26.38
C ASP A 30 -6.94 25.50 27.35
N ASP A 31 -7.23 25.56 28.65
CA ASP A 31 -6.55 24.76 29.65
C ASP A 31 -6.75 23.26 29.48
N GLN A 32 -7.88 22.82 28.90
CA GLN A 32 -8.16 21.40 28.62
C GLN A 32 -7.42 20.90 27.37
N LEU A 33 -7.40 21.68 26.32
CA LEU A 33 -6.76 21.32 25.06
C LEU A 33 -5.24 21.31 25.20
N ILE A 34 -4.63 22.26 25.90
CA ILE A 34 -3.18 22.31 26.09
C ILE A 34 -2.64 21.13 26.91
N GLU A 35 -3.38 20.68 27.93
CA GLU A 35 -2.99 19.50 28.70
C GLU A 35 -2.98 18.21 27.84
N LYS A 36 -3.85 18.14 26.86
CA LYS A 36 -3.84 17.02 25.88
C LYS A 36 -2.64 17.09 24.96
N MET A 37 -2.31 18.27 24.45
CA MET A 37 -1.13 18.48 23.58
C MET A 37 0.19 18.26 24.30
N ARG A 38 0.20 18.30 25.65
CA ARG A 38 1.38 17.96 26.47
C ARG A 38 1.60 16.46 26.61
N GLN A 39 0.58 15.66 26.36
CA GLN A 39 0.60 14.21 26.52
C GLN A 39 1.14 13.48 25.29
N ASP A 40 1.28 14.17 24.16
CA ASP A 40 1.80 13.65 22.91
C ASP A 40 2.98 14.51 22.38
N LYS A 41 3.47 14.22 21.18
CA LYS A 41 4.61 14.92 20.56
C LYS A 41 4.22 16.24 19.85
N THR A 42 2.99 16.70 19.95
CA THR A 42 2.50 17.91 19.25
C THR A 42 3.39 19.11 19.45
N LEU A 43 3.76 19.39 20.71
CA LEU A 43 4.59 20.55 21.05
C LEU A 43 6.05 20.40 20.61
N GLU A 44 6.57 19.18 20.65
CA GLU A 44 7.92 18.86 20.16
C GLU A 44 7.99 19.04 18.65
N GLN A 45 7.01 18.53 17.91
CA GLN A 45 6.93 18.68 16.47
C GLN A 45 6.80 20.16 16.07
N ALA A 46 6.03 20.97 16.81
CA ALA A 46 5.96 22.40 16.59
C ALA A 46 7.32 23.09 16.78
N ALA A 47 8.10 22.67 17.80
CA ALA A 47 9.44 23.18 18.02
C ALA A 47 10.41 22.76 16.91
N ASN A 48 10.31 21.54 16.39
CA ASN A 48 11.10 21.04 15.26
C ASN A 48 10.81 21.84 13.98
N VAL A 49 9.55 22.13 13.68
CA VAL A 49 9.15 22.97 12.53
C VAL A 49 9.75 24.37 12.64
N ALA A 50 9.81 24.93 13.85
CA ALA A 50 10.41 26.25 14.09
C ALA A 50 11.91 26.34 13.76
N THR A 51 12.58 25.22 13.50
CA THR A 51 14.01 25.19 13.12
C THR A 51 14.24 25.33 11.61
N LEU A 52 13.20 25.17 10.80
CA LEU A 52 13.33 25.13 9.33
C LEU A 52 13.72 26.50 8.74
N PRO A 53 14.55 26.51 7.67
CA PRO A 53 14.98 27.74 7.01
C PRO A 53 13.83 28.59 6.45
N GLY A 54 13.91 29.90 6.59
CA GLY A 54 12.98 30.87 6.01
C GLY A 54 11.59 30.89 6.62
N ILE A 55 11.40 30.27 7.81
CA ILE A 55 10.11 30.33 8.54
C ILE A 55 9.87 31.73 9.10
N TYR A 56 8.64 32.24 8.95
CA TYR A 56 8.18 33.52 9.46
C TYR A 56 7.42 33.43 10.79
N LYS A 57 7.61 34.40 11.65
CA LYS A 57 6.87 34.64 12.90
C LYS A 57 6.85 33.47 13.87
N TYR A 58 6.10 32.43 13.55
CA TYR A 58 5.81 31.30 14.45
C TYR A 58 5.68 29.98 13.71
N SER A 59 6.01 28.88 14.39
CA SER A 59 5.42 27.57 14.11
C SER A 59 4.11 27.50 14.89
N ILE A 60 2.98 27.36 14.21
CA ILE A 60 1.64 27.51 14.78
C ILE A 60 0.96 26.17 14.94
N VAL A 61 0.25 25.97 16.07
CA VAL A 61 -0.61 24.81 16.34
C VAL A 61 -2.03 25.30 16.65
N MET A 62 -3.00 24.80 15.90
CA MET A 62 -4.43 25.08 16.06
C MET A 62 -5.04 24.30 17.22
N PRO A 63 -6.26 24.64 17.72
CA PRO A 63 -6.87 24.00 18.89
C PRO A 63 -7.11 22.50 18.72
N ASP A 64 -7.28 22.01 17.51
CA ASP A 64 -7.40 20.61 17.16
C ASP A 64 -6.05 19.87 17.12
N GLY A 65 -4.95 20.58 17.42
CA GLY A 65 -3.58 20.06 17.38
C GLY A 65 -3.38 18.74 18.11
N HIS A 66 -2.77 17.77 17.42
CA HIS A 66 -2.36 16.47 17.97
C HIS A 66 -1.14 15.93 17.21
N GLU A 67 -0.54 14.87 17.73
CA GLU A 67 0.67 14.27 17.14
C GLU A 67 0.43 13.87 15.67
N GLY A 68 1.35 14.31 14.81
CA GLY A 68 1.44 13.93 13.41
C GLY A 68 2.80 13.33 13.09
N TYR A 69 3.20 13.32 11.84
CA TYR A 69 4.51 12.87 11.37
C TYR A 69 5.38 14.08 11.01
N GLY A 70 6.45 14.29 11.76
CA GLY A 70 7.40 15.40 11.62
C GLY A 70 6.81 16.80 11.83
N PHE A 71 5.60 17.02 11.31
CA PHE A 71 4.78 18.21 11.44
C PHE A 71 3.51 17.90 12.23
N PRO A 72 3.11 18.66 13.24
CA PRO A 72 1.89 18.37 14.00
C PRO A 72 0.65 18.46 13.09
N ILE A 73 -0.36 17.62 13.32
CA ILE A 73 -1.69 17.82 12.71
C ILE A 73 -2.34 19.02 13.44
N GLY A 74 -3.04 19.89 12.73
CA GLY A 74 -3.41 21.21 13.21
C GLY A 74 -2.27 22.23 13.08
N GLY A 75 -1.18 21.85 12.39
CA GLY A 75 0.00 22.69 12.23
C GLY A 75 -0.06 23.64 11.04
N VAL A 76 0.45 24.89 11.24
CA VAL A 76 0.61 25.90 10.19
C VAL A 76 2.01 26.51 10.28
N ALA A 77 2.70 26.62 9.14
CA ALA A 77 3.96 27.35 9.04
C ALA A 77 4.09 28.05 7.67
N ALA A 78 4.53 29.27 7.70
CA ALA A 78 4.77 30.09 6.51
C ALA A 78 6.28 30.27 6.28
N PHE A 79 6.74 29.96 5.08
CA PHE A 79 8.14 30.05 4.69
C PHE A 79 8.32 31.08 3.57
N ASP A 80 9.42 31.82 3.59
CA ASP A 80 9.79 32.75 2.53
C ASP A 80 9.89 32.04 1.17
N VAL A 81 9.34 32.64 0.11
CA VAL A 81 9.35 32.01 -1.23
C VAL A 81 10.77 31.89 -1.81
N LYS A 82 11.70 32.78 -1.42
CA LYS A 82 13.08 32.81 -1.96
C LYS A 82 14.07 32.02 -1.10
N GLU A 83 13.97 32.17 0.21
CA GLU A 83 14.93 31.62 1.18
C GLU A 83 14.35 30.44 2.00
N GLY A 84 13.07 30.20 1.86
CA GLY A 84 12.35 29.17 2.61
C GLY A 84 12.33 27.81 1.93
N VAL A 85 11.72 26.88 2.62
CA VAL A 85 11.65 25.46 2.23
C VAL A 85 10.23 25.00 1.92
N ILE A 86 10.14 23.88 1.21
CA ILE A 86 8.92 23.08 1.06
C ILE A 86 9.16 21.65 1.56
N SER A 87 8.19 21.10 2.30
CA SER A 87 8.27 19.80 2.93
C SER A 87 7.01 18.98 2.69
N PRO A 88 7.11 17.74 2.19
CA PRO A 88 5.98 16.81 2.09
C PRO A 88 5.40 16.47 3.47
N GLY A 89 6.23 16.35 4.48
CA GLY A 89 5.82 16.17 5.87
C GLY A 89 4.90 17.29 6.40
N GLY A 90 5.02 18.51 5.85
CA GLY A 90 4.15 19.66 6.14
C GLY A 90 2.80 19.63 5.43
N VAL A 91 2.56 18.65 4.56
CA VAL A 91 1.30 18.45 3.81
C VAL A 91 0.51 17.24 4.32
N GLY A 92 1.15 16.18 4.77
CA GLY A 92 0.55 15.05 5.50
C GLY A 92 0.34 13.77 4.70
N TYR A 93 0.64 12.62 5.34
CA TYR A 93 0.42 11.24 4.87
C TYR A 93 0.34 10.29 6.07
N ASP A 94 -0.21 9.08 5.91
CA ASP A 94 -0.34 8.09 6.99
C ASP A 94 0.75 7.00 6.92
N ILE A 95 1.27 6.56 8.07
CA ILE A 95 2.28 5.49 8.22
C ILE A 95 1.75 4.40 9.15
N ASN A 96 1.94 3.14 8.75
CA ASN A 96 1.59 1.94 9.50
C ASN A 96 2.87 1.25 10.01
N CYS A 97 2.84 0.48 11.11
CA CYS A 97 4.04 0.06 11.83
C CYS A 97 4.10 -1.44 12.17
N LEU A 98 5.17 -2.11 11.71
CA LEU A 98 5.52 -3.50 12.01
C LEU A 98 6.61 -3.58 13.09
N ALA A 99 6.62 -4.66 13.88
CA ALA A 99 7.68 -4.96 14.82
C ALA A 99 9.02 -5.29 14.12
N PRO A 100 10.18 -4.93 14.71
CA PRO A 100 11.47 -5.39 14.23
C PRO A 100 11.55 -6.92 14.24
N GLY A 101 12.35 -7.47 13.32
CA GLY A 101 12.40 -8.92 13.08
C GLY A 101 11.33 -9.42 12.11
N SER A 102 10.37 -8.57 11.68
CA SER A 102 9.42 -8.93 10.64
C SER A 102 10.15 -9.21 9.33
N LYS A 103 9.91 -10.39 8.77
CA LYS A 103 10.56 -10.89 7.56
C LYS A 103 9.83 -10.37 6.33
N VAL A 104 10.47 -9.51 5.56
CA VAL A 104 9.94 -8.99 4.29
C VAL A 104 10.44 -9.85 3.15
N MET A 105 9.53 -10.38 2.35
CA MET A 105 9.83 -11.26 1.23
C MET A 105 10.26 -10.47 0.00
N THR A 106 11.41 -10.84 -0.59
CA THR A 106 11.92 -10.22 -1.81
C THR A 106 11.47 -10.94 -3.08
N GLU A 107 11.62 -10.28 -4.23
CA GLU A 107 11.31 -10.86 -5.55
C GLU A 107 12.12 -12.11 -5.89
N HIS A 108 13.30 -12.25 -5.29
CA HIS A 108 14.18 -13.40 -5.52
C HIS A 108 13.95 -14.55 -4.54
N GLY A 109 12.92 -14.46 -3.68
CA GLY A 109 12.52 -15.52 -2.77
C GLY A 109 13.45 -15.70 -1.57
N TYR A 110 14.19 -14.68 -1.17
CA TYR A 110 14.82 -14.58 0.14
C TYR A 110 14.15 -13.48 0.97
N TRP A 111 14.29 -13.54 2.25
CA TRP A 111 13.75 -12.52 3.15
C TRP A 111 14.85 -11.71 3.84
N LEU A 112 14.50 -10.46 4.11
CA LEU A 112 15.26 -9.52 4.92
C LEU A 112 14.41 -9.11 6.12
N LYS A 113 15.04 -8.83 7.25
CA LYS A 113 14.34 -8.21 8.37
C LYS A 113 14.01 -6.77 8.02
N VAL A 114 12.86 -6.30 8.46
CA VAL A 114 12.37 -4.94 8.14
C VAL A 114 13.35 -3.84 8.55
N GLU A 115 14.06 -4.01 9.67
CA GLU A 115 15.10 -3.09 10.15
C GLU A 115 16.41 -3.12 9.32
N GLU A 116 16.62 -4.12 8.50
CA GLU A 116 17.79 -4.21 7.61
C GLU A 116 17.57 -3.51 6.27
N LEU A 117 16.33 -3.25 5.91
CA LEU A 117 15.96 -2.63 4.65
C LEU A 117 16.51 -1.21 4.43
N PRO A 118 16.61 -0.31 5.44
CA PRO A 118 17.12 1.05 5.23
C PRO A 118 18.51 1.11 4.57
N GLY A 119 19.33 0.10 4.78
CA GLY A 119 20.66 -0.01 4.17
C GLY A 119 20.72 -0.74 2.83
N LYS A 120 19.69 -1.48 2.46
CA LYS A 120 19.72 -2.45 1.35
C LYS A 120 18.59 -2.30 0.32
N PHE A 121 17.54 -1.52 0.60
CA PHE A 121 16.30 -1.51 -0.20
C PHE A 121 16.44 -0.92 -1.61
N ARG A 122 17.46 -0.12 -1.88
CA ARG A 122 17.64 0.55 -3.19
C ARG A 122 17.90 -0.40 -4.35
N LEU A 123 18.29 -1.62 -4.06
CA LEU A 123 18.72 -2.61 -5.04
C LEU A 123 17.77 -3.81 -5.19
N GLN A 124 16.68 -3.86 -4.40
CA GLN A 124 15.89 -5.09 -4.28
C GLN A 124 14.39 -4.80 -4.42
N GLY A 125 13.70 -5.68 -5.12
CA GLY A 125 12.24 -5.74 -5.16
C GLY A 125 11.69 -6.58 -4.00
N VAL A 126 10.51 -6.20 -3.50
CA VAL A 126 9.75 -6.98 -2.52
C VAL A 126 8.51 -7.57 -3.17
N LYS A 127 8.04 -8.69 -2.65
CA LYS A 127 6.80 -9.32 -3.11
C LYS A 127 5.59 -8.53 -2.62
N VAL A 128 4.64 -8.36 -3.51
CA VAL A 128 3.34 -7.71 -3.29
C VAL A 128 2.23 -8.62 -3.80
N TYR A 129 1.02 -8.45 -3.28
CA TYR A 129 -0.16 -9.14 -3.79
C TYR A 129 -1.00 -8.19 -4.63
N ASN A 130 -1.16 -8.48 -5.91
CA ASN A 130 -2.06 -7.75 -6.79
C ASN A 130 -3.49 -8.27 -6.59
N LEU A 131 -4.32 -7.47 -5.91
CA LEU A 131 -5.70 -7.83 -5.62
C LEU A 131 -6.58 -7.91 -6.87
N ASP A 132 -6.29 -7.10 -7.89
CA ASP A 132 -7.12 -6.99 -9.09
C ASP A 132 -6.86 -8.13 -10.08
N GLU A 133 -5.61 -8.60 -10.13
CA GLU A 133 -5.18 -9.67 -11.03
C GLU A 133 -5.05 -11.03 -10.33
N GLY A 134 -5.20 -11.07 -9.01
CA GLY A 134 -5.19 -12.31 -8.24
C GLY A 134 -3.84 -13.03 -8.16
N HIS A 135 -2.72 -12.36 -8.48
CA HIS A 135 -1.39 -12.97 -8.43
C HIS A 135 -0.37 -12.13 -7.65
N ASN A 136 0.77 -12.74 -7.31
CA ASN A 136 1.84 -12.02 -6.67
C ASN A 136 2.75 -11.35 -7.71
N ASP A 137 3.11 -10.12 -7.44
CA ASP A 137 3.98 -9.30 -8.26
C ASP A 137 5.24 -8.89 -7.49
N ALA A 138 6.11 -8.13 -8.10
CA ALA A 138 7.31 -7.61 -7.46
C ALA A 138 7.33 -6.08 -7.56
N SER A 139 7.69 -5.42 -6.48
CA SER A 139 7.83 -3.97 -6.44
C SER A 139 9.11 -3.55 -5.74
N ARG A 140 9.72 -2.46 -6.21
CA ARG A 140 10.79 -1.82 -5.46
C ARG A 140 10.23 -1.17 -4.20
N VAL A 141 11.03 -1.17 -3.13
CA VAL A 141 10.72 -0.43 -1.91
C VAL A 141 10.89 1.06 -2.19
N ALA A 142 9.84 1.83 -1.92
CA ALA A 142 9.83 3.28 -2.11
C ALA A 142 10.52 4.00 -0.95
N PHE A 143 10.19 3.62 0.26
CA PHE A 143 10.79 4.13 1.49
C PHE A 143 10.65 3.09 2.62
N VAL A 144 11.46 3.25 3.65
CA VAL A 144 11.29 2.56 4.94
C VAL A 144 11.09 3.64 5.98
N ALA A 145 9.98 3.61 6.69
CA ALA A 145 9.67 4.50 7.79
C ALA A 145 9.96 3.82 9.13
N GLU A 146 10.36 4.61 10.13
CA GLU A 146 10.60 4.15 11.49
C GLU A 146 9.80 5.03 12.46
N ARG A 147 9.13 4.43 13.43
CA ARG A 147 8.42 5.13 14.49
C ARG A 147 8.83 4.58 15.85
N GLU A 148 9.10 5.45 16.81
CA GLU A 148 9.35 5.01 18.18
C GLU A 148 8.07 4.46 18.81
N VAL A 149 8.26 3.44 19.67
CA VAL A 149 7.16 2.86 20.46
C VAL A 149 6.75 3.87 21.51
N GLY A 150 5.46 4.24 21.56
CA GLY A 150 4.90 5.16 22.55
C GLY A 150 4.96 4.61 23.98
N GLU A 151 5.00 5.50 24.97
CA GLU A 151 4.98 5.07 26.38
C GLU A 151 3.64 4.37 26.71
N GLY A 152 3.72 3.11 27.11
CA GLY A 152 2.55 2.29 27.41
C GLY A 152 1.86 1.67 26.18
N GLU A 153 2.38 1.89 24.99
CA GLU A 153 1.86 1.29 23.74
C GLU A 153 2.03 -0.24 23.76
N LEU A 154 1.00 -0.95 23.32
CA LEU A 154 1.03 -2.39 23.15
C LEU A 154 1.13 -2.74 21.67
N ALA A 155 1.88 -3.77 21.37
CA ALA A 155 1.84 -4.42 20.06
C ALA A 155 0.81 -5.54 20.06
N VAL A 156 0.27 -5.85 18.89
CA VAL A 156 -0.58 -7.02 18.68
C VAL A 156 0.20 -8.08 17.94
N ARG A 157 0.18 -9.26 18.50
CA ARG A 157 0.76 -10.46 17.91
C ARG A 157 -0.36 -11.44 17.60
N ILE A 158 -0.51 -11.82 16.35
CA ILE A 158 -1.41 -12.89 15.92
C ILE A 158 -0.60 -14.12 15.51
N THR A 159 -1.17 -15.29 15.77
CA THR A 159 -0.63 -16.58 15.35
C THR A 159 -1.68 -17.31 14.53
N THR A 160 -1.33 -17.77 13.35
CA THR A 160 -2.22 -18.56 12.50
C THR A 160 -2.18 -20.05 12.82
N GLU A 161 -3.14 -20.80 12.33
CA GLU A 161 -3.25 -22.25 12.49
C GLU A 161 -2.02 -23.01 11.95
N SER A 162 -1.31 -22.44 10.98
CA SER A 162 -0.04 -22.99 10.47
C SER A 162 1.18 -22.54 11.27
N GLY A 163 0.99 -21.70 12.31
CA GLY A 163 2.06 -21.21 13.19
C GLY A 163 2.79 -19.98 12.68
N ARG A 164 2.28 -19.28 11.66
CA ARG A 164 2.81 -17.97 11.25
C ARG A 164 2.50 -16.92 12.31
N VAL A 165 3.44 -16.05 12.56
CA VAL A 165 3.32 -14.99 13.56
C VAL A 165 3.59 -13.65 12.90
N ILE A 166 2.71 -12.68 13.10
CA ILE A 166 2.98 -11.27 12.81
C ILE A 166 2.78 -10.45 14.08
N GLU A 167 3.63 -9.48 14.27
CA GLU A 167 3.55 -8.52 15.36
C GLU A 167 3.72 -7.11 14.81
N GLY A 168 2.85 -6.22 15.23
CA GLY A 168 2.86 -4.84 14.77
C GLY A 168 2.04 -3.94 15.67
N SER A 169 1.98 -2.65 15.34
CA SER A 169 1.05 -1.74 15.99
C SER A 169 -0.38 -2.18 15.73
N GLU A 170 -1.27 -1.85 16.65
CA GLU A 170 -2.69 -2.22 16.55
C GLU A 170 -3.36 -1.66 15.28
N GLU A 171 -2.84 -0.56 14.75
CA GLU A 171 -3.33 0.13 13.54
C GLU A 171 -2.71 -0.41 12.23
N HIS A 172 -1.89 -1.46 12.32
CA HIS A 172 -1.32 -2.08 11.13
C HIS A 172 -2.37 -2.91 10.38
N PRO A 173 -2.77 -2.54 9.14
CA PRO A 173 -3.79 -3.28 8.41
C PRO A 173 -3.23 -4.55 7.79
N VAL A 174 -3.95 -5.64 7.95
CA VAL A 174 -3.69 -6.97 7.38
C VAL A 174 -4.84 -7.38 6.47
N LEU A 175 -4.55 -8.10 5.41
CA LEU A 175 -5.56 -8.56 4.46
C LEU A 175 -6.28 -9.79 4.99
N THR A 176 -7.61 -9.75 4.92
CA THR A 176 -8.53 -10.85 5.23
C THR A 176 -9.36 -11.20 3.97
N PRO A 177 -10.11 -12.31 3.95
CA PRO A 177 -11.03 -12.61 2.84
C PRO A 177 -12.06 -11.50 2.56
N GLU A 178 -12.42 -10.71 3.57
CA GLU A 178 -13.39 -9.61 3.48
C GLU A 178 -12.72 -8.25 3.21
N GLY A 179 -11.40 -8.21 2.99
CA GLY A 179 -10.62 -7.00 2.78
C GLY A 179 -9.67 -6.67 3.93
N TYR A 180 -9.11 -5.45 3.93
CA TYR A 180 -8.14 -5.06 4.95
C TYR A 180 -8.77 -4.80 6.31
N VAL A 181 -8.19 -5.39 7.36
CA VAL A 181 -8.57 -5.24 8.76
C VAL A 181 -7.34 -4.90 9.60
N TYR A 182 -7.46 -3.94 10.53
CA TYR A 182 -6.34 -3.61 11.41
C TYR A 182 -5.98 -4.76 12.34
N LEU A 183 -4.70 -4.96 12.59
CA LEU A 183 -4.16 -6.07 13.39
C LEU A 183 -4.78 -6.15 14.78
N GLY A 184 -5.04 -4.99 15.43
CA GLY A 184 -5.69 -4.90 16.74
C GLY A 184 -7.15 -5.37 16.78
N ASN A 185 -7.76 -5.64 15.65
CA ASN A 185 -9.16 -6.05 15.54
C ASN A 185 -9.35 -7.48 15.08
N ILE A 186 -8.29 -8.11 14.68
CA ILE A 186 -8.28 -9.55 14.42
C ILE A 186 -8.61 -10.31 15.70
N ARG A 187 -9.42 -11.32 15.58
CA ARG A 187 -9.86 -12.19 16.67
C ARG A 187 -9.46 -13.63 16.39
N GLU A 188 -9.37 -14.40 17.44
CA GLU A 188 -9.27 -15.86 17.30
C GLU A 188 -10.51 -16.39 16.56
N GLY A 189 -10.28 -17.15 15.51
CA GLY A 189 -11.30 -17.64 14.60
C GLY A 189 -11.41 -16.89 13.28
N ASP A 190 -10.90 -15.65 13.18
CA ASP A 190 -10.85 -14.90 11.92
C ASP A 190 -9.83 -15.50 10.95
N PHE A 191 -9.96 -15.15 9.68
CA PHE A 191 -9.02 -15.58 8.63
C PHE A 191 -8.17 -14.42 8.15
N VAL A 192 -6.90 -14.68 7.87
CA VAL A 192 -5.97 -13.73 7.23
C VAL A 192 -5.41 -14.34 5.95
N ILE A 193 -5.20 -13.51 4.96
CA ILE A 193 -4.60 -13.94 3.69
C ILE A 193 -3.10 -14.01 3.84
N VAL A 194 -2.54 -15.17 3.57
CA VAL A 194 -1.11 -15.44 3.68
C VAL A 194 -0.50 -15.86 2.35
N TYR A 195 0.77 -15.50 2.18
CA TYR A 195 1.65 -16.01 1.13
C TYR A 195 2.50 -17.14 1.72
N PRO A 196 2.21 -18.41 1.39
CA PRO A 196 2.74 -19.54 2.12
C PRO A 196 4.23 -19.81 1.92
N PHE A 197 4.91 -19.10 1.05
CA PHE A 197 6.31 -19.28 0.72
C PHE A 197 7.22 -18.81 1.85
N GLU A 198 8.14 -19.66 2.29
CA GLU A 198 9.13 -19.35 3.34
C GLU A 198 10.40 -18.74 2.76
N GLY A 199 10.79 -19.17 1.55
CA GLY A 199 12.04 -18.76 0.93
C GLY A 199 13.29 -19.19 1.70
N VAL A 200 14.36 -18.42 1.53
CA VAL A 200 15.65 -18.65 2.20
C VAL A 200 16.14 -17.36 2.85
N GLU A 201 17.05 -17.47 3.80
CA GLU A 201 17.73 -16.33 4.39
C GLU A 201 18.70 -15.70 3.37
N TYR A 202 18.85 -14.37 3.42
CA TYR A 202 19.81 -13.68 2.59
C TYR A 202 21.25 -13.97 3.04
N GLU A 203 22.07 -14.41 2.11
CA GLU A 203 23.50 -14.60 2.30
C GLU A 203 24.26 -13.65 1.38
N GLU A 204 25.05 -12.76 1.95
CA GLU A 204 25.87 -11.84 1.19
C GLU A 204 27.14 -12.53 0.68
N ARG A 205 27.36 -12.49 -0.64
CA ARG A 205 28.61 -12.90 -1.29
C ARG A 205 29.14 -11.74 -2.11
N LYS A 206 30.43 -11.51 -2.09
CA LYS A 206 31.11 -10.44 -2.86
C LYS A 206 32.03 -10.99 -3.92
N GLY A 207 32.19 -10.24 -4.99
CA GLY A 207 33.14 -10.55 -6.04
C GLY A 207 32.53 -10.65 -7.43
N VAL A 208 33.36 -10.92 -8.41
CA VAL A 208 32.99 -10.97 -9.84
C VAL A 208 32.66 -12.41 -10.23
N ILE A 209 31.52 -12.61 -10.89
CA ILE A 209 31.11 -13.88 -11.51
C ILE A 209 31.64 -13.97 -12.93
N LEU A 210 31.47 -12.87 -13.70
CA LEU A 210 31.92 -12.79 -15.08
C LEU A 210 32.35 -11.36 -15.38
N ASP A 211 33.53 -11.18 -15.98
CA ASP A 211 34.09 -9.90 -16.32
C ASP A 211 34.30 -9.72 -17.84
N GLU A 212 34.95 -8.63 -18.21
CA GLU A 212 35.23 -8.28 -19.60
C GLU A 212 36.22 -9.23 -20.30
N GLU A 213 37.10 -9.86 -19.55
CA GLU A 213 38.10 -10.78 -20.09
C GLU A 213 37.47 -11.98 -20.79
N ALA A 214 36.29 -12.42 -20.31
CA ALA A 214 35.52 -13.49 -20.93
C ALA A 214 35.03 -13.17 -22.36
N PHE A 215 35.07 -11.89 -22.74
CA PHE A 215 34.61 -11.37 -24.05
C PHE A 215 35.71 -10.80 -24.92
N LYS A 216 36.98 -11.02 -24.59
CA LYS A 216 38.14 -10.40 -25.29
C LYS A 216 38.23 -10.80 -26.78
N ASP A 217 37.76 -12.00 -27.12
CA ASP A 217 37.77 -12.54 -28.47
C ASP A 217 36.46 -12.32 -29.23
N GLU A 218 35.50 -11.60 -28.61
CA GLU A 218 34.19 -11.34 -29.17
C GLU A 218 34.06 -9.95 -29.79
N ASP A 219 32.96 -9.69 -30.51
CA ASP A 219 32.69 -8.37 -31.08
C ASP A 219 32.59 -7.29 -29.97
N PRO A 220 33.47 -6.23 -30.03
CA PRO A 220 33.46 -5.16 -29.04
C PRO A 220 32.10 -4.47 -28.86
N GLN A 221 31.23 -4.48 -29.88
CA GLN A 221 29.89 -3.90 -29.80
C GLN A 221 28.99 -4.72 -28.86
N MET A 222 29.17 -6.05 -28.82
CA MET A 222 28.42 -6.93 -27.91
C MET A 222 28.78 -6.65 -26.46
N LEU A 223 30.07 -6.52 -26.15
CA LEU A 223 30.52 -6.17 -24.81
C LEU A 223 30.05 -4.77 -24.40
N LYS A 224 30.10 -3.80 -25.31
CA LYS A 224 29.62 -2.44 -25.08
C LYS A 224 28.14 -2.45 -24.70
N PHE A 225 27.31 -3.18 -25.44
CA PHE A 225 25.89 -3.33 -25.12
C PHE A 225 25.65 -3.93 -23.73
N LEU A 226 26.36 -4.99 -23.36
CA LEU A 226 26.25 -5.60 -22.04
C LEU A 226 26.65 -4.66 -20.91
N LYS A 227 27.67 -3.82 -21.11
CA LYS A 227 28.08 -2.78 -20.18
C LYS A 227 27.02 -1.68 -20.01
N GLU A 228 26.45 -1.21 -21.12
CA GLU A 228 25.38 -0.19 -21.10
C GLU A 228 24.14 -0.69 -20.35
N LYS A 229 23.86 -1.99 -20.41
CA LYS A 229 22.78 -2.64 -19.63
C LYS A 229 23.19 -2.96 -18.19
N GLY A 230 24.43 -2.73 -17.80
CA GLY A 230 24.97 -3.08 -16.49
C GLY A 230 24.94 -4.59 -16.21
N LEU A 231 25.16 -5.41 -17.24
CA LEU A 231 25.23 -6.88 -17.15
C LEU A 231 26.68 -7.39 -17.06
N ILE A 232 27.66 -6.56 -17.42
CA ILE A 232 29.09 -6.82 -17.27
C ILE A 232 29.77 -5.57 -16.67
N PRO A 233 30.62 -5.73 -15.63
CA PRO A 233 30.91 -6.97 -14.94
C PRO A 233 29.72 -7.48 -14.13
N LEU A 234 29.44 -8.77 -14.20
CA LEU A 234 28.41 -9.41 -13.36
C LEU A 234 29.02 -9.73 -11.99
N ARG A 235 28.42 -9.22 -10.92
CA ARG A 235 28.90 -9.35 -9.55
C ARG A 235 27.88 -10.02 -8.66
N TRP A 236 28.33 -10.73 -7.63
CA TRP A 236 27.46 -11.39 -6.65
C TRP A 236 26.50 -10.45 -5.92
N GLU A 237 26.93 -9.20 -5.72
CA GLU A 237 26.16 -8.16 -5.03
C GLU A 237 25.03 -7.57 -5.90
N ASP A 238 25.05 -7.84 -7.21
CA ASP A 238 24.01 -7.34 -8.12
C ASP A 238 22.73 -8.20 -8.03
N PRO A 239 21.57 -7.61 -7.71
CA PRO A 239 20.31 -8.35 -7.65
C PRO A 239 19.95 -9.03 -8.98
N LYS A 240 20.42 -8.51 -10.12
CA LYS A 240 20.22 -9.13 -11.43
C LYS A 240 20.75 -10.58 -11.52
N VAL A 241 21.66 -10.96 -10.63
CA VAL A 241 22.19 -12.33 -10.56
C VAL A 241 21.06 -13.34 -10.30
N GLY A 242 20.10 -13.00 -9.42
CA GLY A 242 18.93 -13.87 -9.17
C GLY A 242 18.05 -14.05 -10.41
N THR A 243 17.78 -12.95 -11.13
CA THR A 243 17.03 -12.96 -12.38
C THR A 243 17.75 -13.77 -13.47
N ILE A 244 19.06 -13.55 -13.64
CA ILE A 244 19.89 -14.28 -14.62
C ILE A 244 19.93 -15.78 -14.27
N ALA A 245 20.09 -16.14 -13.00
CA ALA A 245 20.08 -17.54 -12.55
C ALA A 245 18.73 -18.23 -12.85
N ARG A 246 17.61 -17.51 -12.66
CA ARG A 246 16.25 -17.98 -12.93
C ARG A 246 16.03 -18.21 -14.42
N ILE A 247 16.44 -17.24 -15.26
CA ILE A 247 16.39 -17.36 -16.73
C ILE A 247 17.26 -18.54 -17.19
N LEU A 248 18.48 -18.65 -16.65
CA LEU A 248 19.40 -19.74 -17.00
C LEU A 248 18.83 -21.10 -16.61
N GLY A 249 18.23 -21.22 -15.42
CA GLY A 249 17.56 -22.45 -14.98
C GLY A 249 16.45 -22.87 -15.94
N PHE A 250 15.59 -21.97 -16.34
CA PHE A 250 14.55 -22.22 -17.34
C PHE A 250 15.16 -22.59 -18.71
N ALA A 251 16.24 -21.92 -19.09
CA ALA A 251 16.95 -22.17 -20.33
C ALA A 251 17.55 -23.58 -20.38
N PHE A 252 18.06 -24.11 -19.26
CA PHE A 252 18.51 -25.51 -19.19
C PHE A 252 17.36 -26.50 -19.42
N GLY A 253 16.12 -26.13 -19.13
CA GLY A 253 14.90 -26.85 -19.50
C GLY A 253 14.53 -26.62 -20.97
N ASP A 254 13.78 -25.60 -21.20
CA ASP A 254 13.02 -25.35 -22.43
C ASP A 254 13.54 -24.17 -23.28
N ALA A 255 14.87 -24.11 -23.53
CA ALA A 255 15.40 -23.15 -24.47
C ALA A 255 16.37 -23.79 -25.49
N HIS A 256 16.59 -23.09 -26.58
CA HIS A 256 17.58 -23.42 -27.61
C HIS A 256 18.50 -22.21 -27.83
N LEU A 257 19.79 -22.45 -27.71
CA LEU A 257 20.85 -21.50 -28.05
C LEU A 257 21.60 -22.09 -29.24
N GLY A 258 21.71 -21.37 -30.37
CA GLY A 258 22.41 -21.88 -31.54
C GLY A 258 22.61 -20.86 -32.64
N GLU A 259 23.54 -21.15 -33.55
CA GLU A 259 23.79 -20.31 -34.73
C GLU A 259 22.71 -20.48 -35.77
N MET A 260 22.21 -19.38 -36.29
CA MET A 260 21.39 -19.29 -37.51
C MET A 260 22.09 -18.40 -38.52
N SER A 261 21.51 -18.28 -39.73
CA SER A 261 22.07 -17.42 -40.81
C SER A 261 22.39 -15.98 -40.37
N GLU A 262 21.77 -15.52 -39.33
CA GLU A 262 21.93 -14.18 -38.76
C GLU A 262 22.82 -14.11 -37.51
N GLY A 263 23.48 -15.21 -37.10
CA GLY A 263 24.34 -15.35 -35.93
C GLY A 263 23.68 -16.04 -34.75
N LEU A 264 24.28 -15.94 -33.57
CA LEU A 264 23.82 -16.62 -32.34
C LEU A 264 22.42 -16.16 -31.94
N THR A 265 21.49 -17.10 -31.77
CA THR A 265 20.09 -16.88 -31.42
C THR A 265 19.71 -17.67 -30.18
N LEU A 266 18.82 -17.08 -29.36
CA LEU A 266 18.25 -17.70 -28.17
C LEU A 266 16.73 -17.69 -28.27
N ALA A 267 16.12 -18.87 -28.12
CA ALA A 267 14.67 -19.03 -28.11
C ALA A 267 14.23 -19.90 -26.94
N PHE A 268 13.16 -19.48 -26.26
CA PHE A 268 12.51 -20.22 -25.19
C PHE A 268 11.19 -20.79 -25.66
N TYR A 269 10.81 -21.96 -25.16
CA TYR A 269 9.59 -22.66 -25.54
C TYR A 269 8.73 -22.94 -24.31
N GLY A 270 7.40 -22.96 -24.46
CA GLY A 270 6.50 -23.26 -23.36
C GLY A 270 5.05 -22.82 -23.58
N LYS A 271 4.27 -22.73 -22.51
CA LYS A 271 2.94 -22.14 -22.54
C LYS A 271 3.07 -20.61 -22.72
N GLU A 272 2.09 -19.99 -23.37
CA GLU A 272 2.09 -18.54 -23.64
C GLU A 272 2.25 -17.71 -22.36
N GLU A 273 1.49 -18.04 -21.31
CA GLU A 273 1.55 -17.35 -20.01
C GLU A 273 2.92 -17.47 -19.35
N THR A 274 3.51 -18.67 -19.39
CA THR A 274 4.87 -18.92 -18.87
C THR A 274 5.91 -18.05 -19.56
N LEU A 275 5.81 -17.91 -20.87
CA LEU A 275 6.74 -17.11 -21.66
C LEU A 275 6.50 -15.60 -21.50
N LYS A 276 5.28 -15.16 -21.20
CA LYS A 276 5.00 -13.77 -20.82
C LYS A 276 5.68 -13.40 -19.50
N GLU A 277 5.64 -14.28 -18.53
CA GLU A 277 6.35 -14.05 -17.25
C GLU A 277 7.88 -14.00 -17.43
N LEU A 278 8.42 -14.90 -18.22
CA LEU A 278 9.84 -14.90 -18.60
C LEU A 278 10.23 -13.60 -19.33
N ARG A 279 9.36 -13.10 -20.21
CA ARG A 279 9.56 -11.86 -20.94
C ARG A 279 9.67 -10.65 -20.00
N LYS A 280 8.87 -10.59 -18.93
CA LYS A 280 8.98 -9.51 -17.91
C LYS A 280 10.38 -9.44 -17.32
N ASP A 281 10.98 -10.57 -17.00
CA ASP A 281 12.36 -10.63 -16.49
C ASP A 281 13.40 -10.16 -17.51
N LEU A 282 13.25 -10.54 -18.77
CA LEU A 282 14.10 -10.07 -19.86
C LEU A 282 13.99 -8.56 -20.04
N GLU A 283 12.78 -8.03 -20.07
CA GLU A 283 12.51 -6.59 -20.16
C GLU A 283 13.07 -5.82 -18.94
N GLY A 284 12.99 -6.41 -17.74
CA GLY A 284 13.61 -5.89 -16.51
C GLY A 284 15.14 -5.78 -16.60
N LEU A 285 15.78 -6.65 -17.38
CA LEU A 285 17.21 -6.58 -17.70
C LEU A 285 17.50 -5.64 -18.89
N GLY A 286 16.47 -5.06 -19.51
CA GLY A 286 16.57 -4.22 -20.70
C GLY A 286 16.83 -5.01 -21.98
N ILE A 287 16.38 -6.26 -22.03
CA ILE A 287 16.52 -7.19 -23.17
C ILE A 287 15.15 -7.37 -23.83
N SER A 288 15.08 -7.10 -25.13
CA SER A 288 13.86 -7.28 -25.92
C SER A 288 13.72 -8.73 -26.41
N ALA A 289 12.49 -9.23 -26.41
CA ALA A 289 12.15 -10.55 -26.94
C ALA A 289 10.76 -10.56 -27.57
N ASP A 290 10.61 -11.26 -28.68
CA ASP A 290 9.38 -11.38 -29.45
C ASP A 290 8.67 -12.71 -29.19
N LEU A 291 7.39 -12.63 -28.85
CA LEU A 291 6.55 -13.79 -28.56
C LEU A 291 5.77 -14.22 -29.80
N TYR A 292 5.97 -15.46 -30.17
CA TYR A 292 5.27 -16.11 -31.31
C TYR A 292 4.38 -17.21 -30.79
N VAL A 293 3.08 -17.14 -31.09
CA VAL A 293 2.12 -18.19 -30.73
C VAL A 293 1.70 -18.92 -32.02
N ARG A 294 1.83 -20.25 -32.03
CA ARG A 294 1.46 -21.10 -33.18
C ARG A 294 0.62 -22.28 -32.70
N GLU A 295 -0.36 -22.66 -33.49
CA GLU A 295 -1.03 -23.94 -33.30
C GLU A 295 -0.21 -25.07 -33.94
N LYS A 296 0.25 -26.02 -33.15
CA LYS A 296 0.87 -27.26 -33.65
C LYS A 296 -0.13 -28.40 -33.58
N GLY A 297 -0.35 -29.03 -34.74
CA GLY A 297 -1.04 -30.31 -34.80
C GLY A 297 -0.13 -31.42 -34.24
N HIS A 298 -0.63 -32.23 -33.32
CA HIS A 298 0.03 -33.42 -32.81
C HIS A 298 -0.79 -34.65 -33.17
N GLY A 299 -0.19 -35.59 -33.88
CA GLY A 299 -0.70 -36.96 -34.02
C GLY A 299 -0.08 -37.83 -32.93
N ILE A 300 -0.87 -38.34 -32.01
CA ILE A 300 -0.42 -39.32 -31.00
C ILE A 300 -0.99 -40.67 -31.32
N GLU A 301 -0.12 -41.61 -31.64
CA GLU A 301 -0.52 -43.02 -31.75
C GLU A 301 -0.57 -43.65 -30.36
N THR A 302 -1.74 -44.07 -29.95
CA THR A 302 -1.95 -44.83 -28.70
C THR A 302 -2.41 -46.23 -29.02
N THR A 303 -2.31 -47.15 -28.05
CA THR A 303 -2.85 -48.52 -28.20
C THR A 303 -4.35 -48.58 -28.48
N SER A 304 -5.07 -47.42 -28.31
CA SER A 304 -6.52 -47.30 -28.53
C SER A 304 -6.89 -46.52 -29.81
N GLY A 305 -5.90 -46.07 -30.62
CA GLY A 305 -6.12 -45.35 -31.89
C GLY A 305 -5.24 -44.10 -32.05
N HIS A 306 -5.32 -43.53 -33.26
CA HIS A 306 -4.64 -42.29 -33.63
C HIS A 306 -5.50 -41.10 -33.20
N TYR A 307 -4.92 -40.22 -32.37
CA TYR A 307 -5.55 -38.95 -31.94
C TYR A 307 -4.81 -37.78 -32.57
N GLU A 308 -5.51 -36.99 -33.38
CA GLU A 308 -5.05 -35.70 -33.84
C GLU A 308 -5.58 -34.62 -32.90
N GLY A 309 -4.67 -33.95 -32.23
CA GLY A 309 -4.95 -32.78 -31.39
C GLY A 309 -4.17 -31.56 -31.87
N LYS A 310 -4.74 -30.36 -31.74
CA LYS A 310 -4.01 -29.10 -31.87
C LYS A 310 -3.75 -28.57 -30.46
N SER A 311 -2.49 -28.31 -30.14
CA SER A 311 -2.14 -27.60 -28.93
C SER A 311 -1.40 -26.30 -29.28
N PRO A 312 -1.70 -25.20 -28.59
CA PRO A 312 -0.93 -23.98 -28.73
C PRO A 312 0.51 -24.24 -28.28
N SER A 313 1.46 -23.86 -29.12
CA SER A 313 2.90 -23.84 -28.76
C SER A 313 3.41 -22.44 -28.93
N ALA A 314 4.00 -21.88 -27.88
CA ALA A 314 4.59 -20.56 -27.93
C ALA A 314 6.13 -20.62 -27.93
N GLU A 315 6.71 -19.63 -28.60
CA GLU A 315 8.16 -19.43 -28.73
C GLU A 315 8.45 -17.97 -28.36
N LEU A 316 9.35 -17.74 -27.40
CA LEU A 316 9.86 -16.42 -27.07
C LEU A 316 11.28 -16.29 -27.61
N ARG A 317 11.46 -15.46 -28.62
CA ARG A 317 12.73 -15.28 -29.31
C ARG A 317 13.43 -14.00 -28.81
N VAL A 318 14.61 -14.16 -28.27
CA VAL A 318 15.45 -13.04 -27.82
C VAL A 318 16.15 -12.42 -29.00
N THR A 319 15.99 -11.11 -29.21
CA THR A 319 16.58 -10.37 -30.33
C THR A 319 18.03 -9.97 -30.10
N SER A 320 18.48 -10.00 -28.84
CA SER A 320 19.84 -9.59 -28.44
C SER A 320 20.84 -10.73 -28.53
N ARG A 321 21.72 -10.69 -29.55
CA ARG A 321 22.87 -11.61 -29.67
C ARG A 321 23.83 -11.49 -28.48
N SER A 322 24.04 -10.28 -27.98
CA SER A 322 24.89 -10.02 -26.80
C SER A 322 24.39 -10.76 -25.56
N PHE A 323 23.06 -10.82 -25.35
CA PHE A 323 22.49 -11.57 -24.24
C PHE A 323 22.57 -13.09 -24.45
N ALA A 324 22.38 -13.56 -25.66
CA ALA A 324 22.59 -14.96 -26.01
C ALA A 324 24.02 -15.42 -25.70
N LEU A 325 25.03 -14.58 -26.12
CA LEU A 325 26.43 -14.78 -25.78
C LEU A 325 26.69 -14.75 -24.26
N LEU A 326 26.05 -13.85 -23.53
CA LEU A 326 26.18 -13.81 -22.06
C LEU A 326 25.74 -15.12 -21.42
N LEU A 327 24.61 -15.71 -21.84
CA LEU A 327 24.15 -16.98 -21.31
C LEU A 327 25.07 -18.15 -21.69
N GLU A 328 25.66 -18.11 -22.89
CA GLU A 328 26.70 -19.06 -23.29
C GLU A 328 27.91 -19.01 -22.35
N LYS A 329 28.47 -17.80 -22.14
CA LYS A 329 29.62 -17.59 -21.22
C LYS A 329 29.28 -17.95 -19.76
N LEU A 330 28.01 -17.88 -19.36
CA LEU A 330 27.52 -18.34 -18.06
C LEU A 330 27.26 -19.85 -18.00
N GLY A 331 27.53 -20.59 -19.10
CA GLY A 331 27.53 -22.05 -19.16
C GLY A 331 26.29 -22.68 -19.79
N MET A 332 25.42 -21.91 -20.46
CA MET A 332 24.34 -22.51 -21.27
C MET A 332 24.93 -23.26 -22.48
N PRO A 333 24.57 -24.53 -22.70
CA PRO A 333 25.09 -25.29 -23.82
C PRO A 333 24.52 -24.80 -25.15
N GLU A 334 25.43 -24.58 -26.12
CA GLU A 334 25.09 -24.27 -27.50
C GLU A 334 24.64 -25.50 -28.27
N GLY A 335 23.63 -25.38 -29.13
CA GLY A 335 23.06 -26.45 -29.97
C GLY A 335 22.01 -27.28 -29.25
N LYS A 336 21.78 -28.50 -29.80
CA LYS A 336 20.79 -29.39 -29.21
C LYS A 336 21.34 -30.05 -27.93
N LYS A 337 20.72 -29.74 -26.80
CA LYS A 337 21.07 -30.29 -25.48
C LYS A 337 21.10 -31.81 -25.42
N THR A 338 20.32 -32.49 -26.25
CA THR A 338 20.32 -33.97 -26.37
C THR A 338 21.59 -34.53 -26.99
N GLU A 339 22.34 -33.72 -27.74
CA GLU A 339 23.55 -34.09 -28.48
C GLU A 339 24.85 -33.53 -27.82
N LYS A 340 24.75 -32.81 -26.71
CA LYS A 340 25.88 -32.15 -26.02
C LYS A 340 26.06 -32.70 -24.61
N THR A 341 27.32 -32.70 -24.14
CA THR A 341 27.64 -32.87 -22.72
C THR A 341 27.53 -31.54 -22.00
N TYR A 342 26.92 -31.48 -20.82
CA TYR A 342 26.84 -30.31 -19.97
C TYR A 342 26.65 -30.67 -18.49
N ARG A 343 27.00 -29.75 -17.63
CA ARG A 343 26.84 -29.80 -16.17
C ARG A 343 26.11 -28.55 -15.71
N VAL A 344 25.68 -28.53 -14.46
CA VAL A 344 25.30 -27.27 -13.82
C VAL A 344 26.54 -26.37 -13.78
N PRO A 345 26.46 -25.08 -14.20
CA PRO A 345 27.61 -24.19 -14.18
C PRO A 345 28.23 -24.06 -12.78
N GLU A 346 29.57 -24.00 -12.72
CA GLU A 346 30.31 -23.97 -11.47
C GLU A 346 29.90 -22.80 -10.57
N TRP A 347 29.68 -21.60 -11.18
CA TRP A 347 29.23 -20.45 -10.42
C TRP A 347 27.87 -20.64 -9.75
N ILE A 348 26.96 -21.45 -10.34
CA ILE A 348 25.70 -21.86 -9.70
C ILE A 348 25.98 -22.82 -8.55
N MET A 349 26.87 -23.80 -8.74
CA MET A 349 27.23 -24.75 -7.69
C MET A 349 27.79 -24.06 -6.45
N GLU A 350 28.54 -22.98 -6.63
CA GLU A 350 29.14 -22.18 -5.58
C GLU A 350 28.30 -21.02 -5.07
N ALA A 351 27.16 -20.74 -5.69
CA ALA A 351 26.32 -19.60 -5.39
C ALA A 351 25.72 -19.65 -3.96
N PRO A 352 25.30 -18.49 -3.41
CA PRO A 352 24.44 -18.46 -2.23
C PRO A 352 23.09 -19.15 -2.48
N LEU A 353 22.45 -19.63 -1.41
CA LEU A 353 21.18 -20.37 -1.51
C LEU A 353 20.10 -19.64 -2.30
N TRP A 354 20.00 -18.31 -2.17
CA TRP A 354 18.99 -17.53 -2.89
C TRP A 354 19.21 -17.52 -4.41
N VAL A 355 20.45 -17.59 -4.89
CA VAL A 355 20.78 -17.73 -6.30
C VAL A 355 20.50 -19.14 -6.79
N LYS A 356 20.93 -20.18 -6.04
CA LYS A 356 20.64 -21.59 -6.30
C LYS A 356 19.14 -21.84 -6.37
N ARG A 357 18.40 -21.22 -5.45
CA ARG A 357 16.93 -21.27 -5.44
C ARG A 357 16.34 -20.79 -6.76
N ASN A 358 16.78 -19.64 -7.25
CA ASN A 358 16.28 -19.07 -8.51
C ASN A 358 16.59 -19.95 -9.71
N PHE A 359 17.79 -20.53 -9.79
CA PHE A 359 18.16 -21.48 -10.83
C PHE A 359 17.25 -22.73 -10.80
N LEU A 360 17.09 -23.35 -9.64
CA LEU A 360 16.24 -24.54 -9.48
C LEU A 360 14.77 -24.23 -9.79
N ALA A 361 14.25 -23.10 -9.34
CA ALA A 361 12.86 -22.70 -9.59
C ALA A 361 12.58 -22.51 -11.08
N GLY A 362 13.52 -21.91 -11.83
CA GLY A 362 13.44 -21.81 -13.29
C GLY A 362 13.50 -23.18 -13.97
N LEU A 363 14.41 -24.05 -13.54
CA LEU A 363 14.59 -25.40 -14.11
C LEU A 363 13.35 -26.29 -13.89
N PHE A 364 12.80 -26.28 -12.67
CA PHE A 364 11.60 -27.07 -12.37
C PHE A 364 10.33 -26.46 -12.95
N ALA A 365 10.29 -25.17 -13.22
CA ALA A 365 9.19 -24.54 -13.97
C ALA A 365 9.12 -25.09 -15.40
N ALA A 366 10.28 -25.25 -16.06
CA ALA A 366 10.36 -25.83 -17.41
C ALA A 366 10.05 -27.33 -17.41
N ASP A 367 10.92 -28.14 -16.81
CA ASP A 367 10.92 -29.62 -16.93
C ASP A 367 10.36 -30.37 -15.71
N GLY A 368 10.14 -29.72 -14.57
CA GLY A 368 9.63 -30.36 -13.36
C GLY A 368 8.14 -30.73 -13.46
N SER A 369 7.73 -31.82 -12.82
CA SER A 369 6.31 -32.15 -12.69
C SER A 369 5.64 -31.20 -11.70
N ILE A 370 4.33 -30.92 -11.87
CA ILE A 370 3.51 -30.21 -10.89
C ILE A 370 3.39 -31.05 -9.59
N VAL A 371 3.20 -30.37 -8.47
CA VAL A 371 2.93 -31.06 -7.20
C VAL A 371 1.53 -31.66 -7.19
N GLU A 372 1.43 -32.94 -6.89
CA GLU A 372 0.19 -33.71 -6.83
C GLU A 372 0.05 -34.46 -5.52
N PHE A 373 -1.19 -34.81 -5.15
CA PHE A 373 -1.51 -35.53 -3.93
C PHE A 373 -2.39 -36.75 -4.20
N LYS A 374 -2.20 -37.77 -3.37
CA LYS A 374 -3.13 -38.87 -3.23
C LYS A 374 -3.78 -38.80 -1.85
N GLY A 375 -4.98 -38.22 -1.77
CA GLY A 375 -5.59 -37.84 -0.49
C GLY A 375 -4.74 -36.82 0.24
N ASN A 376 -4.17 -37.19 1.38
CA ASN A 376 -3.35 -36.35 2.24
C ASN A 376 -1.83 -36.54 2.04
N THR A 377 -1.41 -37.35 1.11
CA THR A 377 0.00 -37.72 0.89
C THR A 377 0.49 -37.10 -0.42
N PRO A 378 1.55 -36.27 -0.41
CA PRO A 378 2.11 -35.70 -1.62
C PRO A 378 2.81 -36.77 -2.44
N LEU A 379 2.67 -36.71 -3.77
CA LEU A 379 3.39 -37.56 -4.71
C LEU A 379 4.78 -36.95 -4.98
N PRO A 380 5.78 -37.80 -5.39
CA PRO A 380 7.10 -37.29 -5.75
C PRO A 380 7.06 -36.26 -6.88
N ILE A 381 7.81 -35.16 -6.72
CA ILE A 381 8.04 -34.20 -7.82
C ILE A 381 9.20 -34.70 -8.66
N ASN A 382 8.99 -34.81 -9.96
CA ASN A 382 9.90 -35.47 -10.88
C ASN A 382 10.52 -34.48 -11.88
N LEU A 383 11.81 -34.68 -12.18
CA LEU A 383 12.53 -34.08 -13.30
C LEU A 383 12.98 -35.22 -14.20
N THR A 384 12.41 -35.33 -15.41
CA THR A 384 12.64 -36.47 -16.29
C THR A 384 13.29 -36.01 -17.59
N ARG A 385 14.41 -36.65 -17.98
CA ARG A 385 15.15 -36.36 -19.21
C ARG A 385 15.71 -37.61 -19.85
N ALA A 386 15.90 -37.53 -21.16
CA ALA A 386 16.44 -38.65 -21.97
C ALA A 386 17.61 -38.18 -22.83
N LYS A 387 18.59 -39.07 -23.01
CA LYS A 387 19.70 -38.94 -23.96
C LYS A 387 20.02 -40.25 -24.64
N SER A 388 20.84 -40.20 -25.73
CA SER A 388 21.46 -41.39 -26.29
C SER A 388 22.29 -42.12 -25.25
N GLU A 389 22.51 -43.42 -25.43
CA GLU A 389 23.29 -44.27 -24.49
C GLU A 389 24.73 -43.73 -24.30
N GLU A 390 25.34 -43.20 -25.38
CA GLU A 390 26.68 -42.61 -25.34
C GLU A 390 26.79 -41.37 -24.45
N LEU A 391 25.73 -40.59 -24.32
CA LEU A 391 25.66 -39.36 -23.56
C LEU A 391 24.93 -39.53 -22.21
N ALA A 392 24.51 -40.74 -21.87
CA ALA A 392 23.75 -41.03 -20.65
C ALA A 392 24.54 -40.66 -19.37
N GLY A 393 25.86 -40.90 -19.35
CA GLY A 393 26.73 -40.49 -18.24
C GLY A 393 26.71 -39.00 -17.94
N SER A 394 26.77 -38.17 -19.00
CA SER A 394 26.70 -36.69 -18.83
C SER A 394 25.34 -36.23 -18.27
N LEU A 395 24.24 -36.91 -18.62
CA LEU A 395 22.93 -36.59 -18.07
C LEU A 395 22.83 -36.99 -16.59
N ALA A 396 23.38 -38.17 -16.23
CA ALA A 396 23.43 -38.62 -14.85
C ALA A 396 24.25 -37.65 -13.97
N GLU A 397 25.38 -37.13 -14.48
CA GLU A 397 26.20 -36.13 -13.81
C GLU A 397 25.45 -34.79 -13.61
N PHE A 398 24.77 -34.27 -14.65
CA PHE A 398 23.95 -33.07 -14.55
C PHE A 398 22.83 -33.23 -13.49
N LEU A 399 22.11 -34.36 -13.51
CA LEU A 399 21.06 -34.60 -12.52
C LEU A 399 21.64 -34.84 -11.12
N GLY A 400 22.87 -35.39 -11.02
CA GLY A 400 23.64 -35.48 -9.80
C GLY A 400 23.99 -34.10 -9.22
N ASP A 401 24.35 -33.14 -10.07
CA ASP A 401 24.56 -31.73 -9.67
C ASP A 401 23.28 -31.12 -9.14
N VAL A 402 22.14 -31.32 -9.85
CA VAL A 402 20.82 -30.84 -9.39
C VAL A 402 20.45 -31.48 -8.06
N ALA A 403 20.70 -32.78 -7.86
CA ALA A 403 20.45 -33.45 -6.60
C ALA A 403 21.30 -32.87 -5.45
N ARG A 404 22.57 -32.50 -5.72
CA ARG A 404 23.44 -31.84 -4.73
C ARG A 404 22.90 -30.48 -4.35
N LEU A 405 22.47 -29.67 -5.32
CA LEU A 405 21.85 -28.38 -5.05
C LEU A 405 20.60 -28.53 -4.20
N LEU A 406 19.72 -29.51 -4.52
CA LEU A 406 18.51 -29.80 -3.74
C LEU A 406 18.83 -30.23 -2.29
N ALA A 407 19.90 -30.98 -2.10
CA ALA A 407 20.32 -31.43 -0.77
C ALA A 407 20.72 -30.29 0.15
N GLU A 408 21.24 -29.18 -0.37
CA GLU A 408 21.55 -27.96 0.41
C GLU A 408 20.28 -27.30 0.99
N PHE A 409 19.10 -27.54 0.40
CA PHE A 409 17.80 -27.13 0.93
C PHE A 409 17.15 -28.17 1.86
N GLY A 410 17.88 -29.23 2.18
CA GLY A 410 17.37 -30.35 3.00
C GLY A 410 16.45 -31.32 2.23
N ILE A 411 16.48 -31.28 0.90
CA ILE A 411 15.59 -32.07 0.03
C ILE A 411 16.27 -33.38 -0.37
N LYS A 412 15.62 -34.51 -0.06
CA LYS A 412 16.09 -35.87 -0.43
C LYS A 412 15.58 -36.24 -1.82
N THR A 413 16.44 -36.76 -2.64
CA THR A 413 16.14 -37.20 -3.99
C THR A 413 16.50 -38.64 -4.25
N ALA A 414 15.85 -39.26 -5.25
CA ALA A 414 16.19 -40.57 -5.79
C ALA A 414 16.32 -40.44 -7.32
N LEU A 415 17.39 -41.03 -7.87
CA LEU A 415 17.64 -41.05 -9.32
C LEU A 415 17.31 -42.46 -9.85
N TYR A 416 16.39 -42.51 -10.79
CA TYR A 416 15.97 -43.73 -11.45
C TYR A 416 16.42 -43.70 -12.92
N GLU A 417 16.97 -44.83 -13.40
CA GLU A 417 17.39 -45.05 -14.77
C GLU A 417 16.44 -46.02 -15.47
N VAL A 418 15.99 -45.67 -16.66
CA VAL A 418 15.17 -46.53 -17.53
C VAL A 418 15.82 -46.57 -18.90
N LYS A 419 16.28 -47.76 -19.32
CA LYS A 419 16.85 -47.98 -20.63
C LYS A 419 15.76 -48.38 -21.61
N SER A 420 15.84 -47.86 -22.83
CA SER A 420 14.96 -48.17 -23.94
C SER A 420 15.75 -48.26 -25.24
N GLU A 421 15.16 -48.80 -26.31
CA GLU A 421 15.77 -48.82 -27.65
C GLU A 421 16.12 -47.43 -28.22
N LYS A 422 15.51 -46.35 -27.66
CA LYS A 422 15.71 -44.95 -28.07
C LYS A 422 16.75 -44.21 -27.21
N GLY A 423 17.36 -44.87 -26.24
CA GLY A 423 18.35 -44.30 -25.34
C GLY A 423 17.99 -44.49 -23.85
N VAL A 424 18.64 -43.74 -23.00
CA VAL A 424 18.50 -43.78 -21.53
C VAL A 424 17.72 -42.59 -21.02
N THR A 425 16.67 -42.86 -20.24
CA THR A 425 15.87 -41.88 -19.54
C THR A 425 16.23 -41.89 -18.05
N TYR A 426 16.61 -40.76 -17.52
CA TYR A 426 16.77 -40.56 -16.08
C TYR A 426 15.61 -39.75 -15.51
N ARG A 427 15.14 -40.16 -14.34
CA ARG A 427 14.14 -39.47 -13.56
C ARG A 427 14.69 -39.19 -12.18
N LEU A 428 14.96 -37.92 -11.90
CA LEU A 428 15.27 -37.42 -10.56
C LEU A 428 13.96 -37.13 -9.84
N SER A 429 13.68 -37.82 -8.76
CA SER A 429 12.46 -37.71 -7.96
C SER A 429 12.76 -37.07 -6.60
N ILE A 430 12.06 -36.03 -6.22
CA ILE A 430 12.03 -35.50 -4.84
C ILE A 430 11.11 -36.41 -4.04
N VAL A 431 11.64 -37.11 -3.04
CA VAL A 431 10.95 -38.18 -2.33
C VAL A 431 10.73 -37.87 -0.84
N GLY A 432 9.55 -38.21 -0.37
CA GLY A 432 9.13 -38.02 1.02
C GLY A 432 8.45 -36.67 1.24
N GLU A 433 7.49 -36.65 2.17
CA GLU A 433 6.65 -35.50 2.46
C GLU A 433 7.46 -34.27 2.88
N GLU A 434 8.43 -34.45 3.77
CA GLU A 434 9.34 -33.38 4.24
C GLU A 434 10.14 -32.75 3.09
N SER A 435 10.56 -33.57 2.11
CA SER A 435 11.32 -33.07 0.95
C SER A 435 10.42 -32.30 -0.02
N VAL A 436 9.18 -32.78 -0.25
CA VAL A 436 8.20 -32.07 -1.06
C VAL A 436 7.82 -30.74 -0.40
N LYS A 437 7.59 -30.75 0.92
CA LYS A 437 7.34 -29.55 1.72
C LYS A 437 8.50 -28.54 1.60
N ALA A 438 9.73 -29.00 1.83
CA ALA A 438 10.91 -28.14 1.72
C ALA A 438 11.07 -27.53 0.32
N PHE A 439 10.74 -28.29 -0.73
CA PHE A 439 10.76 -27.80 -2.11
C PHE A 439 9.73 -26.69 -2.33
N VAL A 440 8.47 -26.90 -1.97
CA VAL A 440 7.40 -25.91 -2.22
C VAL A 440 7.51 -24.69 -1.32
N GLU A 441 8.06 -24.82 -0.10
CA GLU A 441 8.29 -23.69 0.83
C GLU A 441 9.52 -22.86 0.49
N ARG A 442 10.61 -23.45 -0.03
CA ARG A 442 11.92 -22.80 -0.17
C ARG A 442 12.36 -22.55 -1.59
N ILE A 443 11.91 -23.37 -2.56
CA ILE A 443 12.27 -23.26 -3.96
C ILE A 443 11.06 -22.89 -4.82
N ASN A 444 10.05 -23.72 -4.83
CA ASN A 444 8.84 -23.63 -5.65
C ASN A 444 9.17 -23.52 -7.15
N TYR A 445 8.22 -23.04 -7.95
CA TYR A 445 8.36 -22.82 -9.39
C TYR A 445 8.34 -21.34 -9.70
N GLU A 446 9.09 -20.91 -10.72
CA GLU A 446 8.97 -19.56 -11.28
C GLU A 446 8.51 -19.65 -12.74
N TYR A 447 7.87 -18.61 -13.27
CA TYR A 447 7.30 -18.50 -14.61
C TYR A 447 6.02 -19.32 -14.87
N ASP A 448 5.92 -20.59 -14.49
CA ASP A 448 4.68 -21.37 -14.62
C ASP A 448 3.74 -21.05 -13.45
N LEU A 449 2.78 -20.14 -13.69
CA LEU A 449 1.88 -19.63 -12.66
C LEU A 449 1.01 -20.73 -12.02
N GLU A 450 0.59 -21.71 -12.80
CA GLU A 450 -0.21 -22.85 -12.31
C GLU A 450 0.59 -23.72 -11.33
N LYS A 451 1.81 -24.14 -11.75
CA LYS A 451 2.70 -24.92 -10.88
C LYS A 451 3.04 -24.15 -9.61
N LYS A 452 3.31 -22.85 -9.76
CA LYS A 452 3.68 -21.96 -8.67
C LYS A 452 2.56 -21.82 -7.64
N ALA A 453 1.35 -21.49 -8.08
CA ALA A 453 0.18 -21.35 -7.23
C ALA A 453 -0.15 -22.64 -6.49
N ARG A 454 -0.15 -23.77 -7.19
CA ARG A 454 -0.42 -25.06 -6.59
C ARG A 454 0.68 -25.47 -5.57
N GLY A 455 1.93 -25.14 -5.85
CA GLY A 455 3.05 -25.33 -4.92
C GLY A 455 2.91 -24.50 -3.65
N LEU A 456 2.45 -23.26 -3.75
CA LEU A 456 2.18 -22.39 -2.60
C LEU A 456 1.05 -22.93 -1.72
N ILE A 457 -0.06 -23.34 -2.32
CA ILE A 457 -1.17 -23.98 -1.58
C ILE A 457 -0.70 -25.26 -0.90
N ALA A 458 0.14 -26.05 -1.59
CA ALA A 458 0.74 -27.27 -1.00
C ALA A 458 1.64 -26.95 0.20
N ALA A 459 2.40 -25.87 0.17
CA ALA A 459 3.22 -25.42 1.29
C ALA A 459 2.37 -25.11 2.54
N ALA A 460 1.26 -24.36 2.38
CA ALA A 460 0.34 -24.08 3.48
C ALA A 460 -0.30 -25.35 4.02
N TYR A 461 -0.75 -26.24 3.14
CA TYR A 461 -1.40 -27.49 3.50
C TYR A 461 -0.46 -28.44 4.28
N LEU A 462 0.76 -28.64 3.79
CA LEU A 462 1.73 -29.53 4.44
C LEU A 462 2.18 -28.98 5.79
N ARG A 463 2.29 -27.66 5.91
CA ARG A 463 2.62 -27.00 7.18
C ARG A 463 1.50 -27.15 8.21
N LEU A 464 0.25 -26.96 7.80
CA LEU A 464 -0.91 -27.19 8.66
C LEU A 464 -0.99 -28.66 9.09
N LYS A 465 -0.79 -29.59 8.14
CA LYS A 465 -0.79 -31.04 8.40
C LYS A 465 0.27 -31.42 9.43
N GLU A 466 1.51 -30.94 9.27
CA GLU A 466 2.60 -31.18 10.21
C GLU A 466 2.25 -30.72 11.62
N ARG A 467 1.73 -29.49 11.75
CA ARG A 467 1.37 -28.91 13.04
C ARG A 467 0.26 -29.70 13.74
N VAL A 468 -0.80 -30.00 13.03
CA VAL A 468 -1.91 -30.81 13.55
C VAL A 468 -1.41 -32.20 13.97
N GLY A 469 -0.53 -32.80 13.17
CA GLY A 469 0.12 -34.07 13.49
C GLY A 469 1.01 -34.00 14.75
N GLU A 470 1.76 -32.91 14.93
CA GLU A 470 2.57 -32.67 16.15
C GLU A 470 1.70 -32.46 17.39
N GLU A 471 0.68 -31.63 17.31
CA GLU A 471 -0.27 -31.38 18.41
C GLU A 471 -0.94 -32.71 18.82
N ARG A 472 -1.34 -33.52 17.86
CA ARG A 472 -1.91 -34.84 18.09
C ARG A 472 -0.91 -35.77 18.77
N ARG A 473 0.35 -35.82 18.27
CA ARG A 473 1.42 -36.66 18.91
C ARG A 473 1.65 -36.26 20.36
N ARG A 474 1.74 -34.97 20.67
CA ARG A 474 1.87 -34.43 22.04
C ARG A 474 0.70 -34.86 22.93
N ALA A 475 -0.53 -34.67 22.45
CA ALA A 475 -1.74 -35.07 23.18
C ALA A 475 -1.76 -36.59 23.45
N ILE A 476 -1.33 -37.42 22.51
CA ILE A 476 -1.22 -38.88 22.67
C ILE A 476 -0.11 -39.22 23.67
N GLU A 477 1.06 -38.57 23.60
CA GLU A 477 2.15 -38.76 24.56
C GLU A 477 1.76 -38.38 25.99
N GLU A 478 1.06 -37.26 26.15
CA GLU A 478 0.48 -36.83 27.43
C GLU A 478 -0.55 -37.85 27.92
N ALA A 479 -1.47 -38.33 27.06
CA ALA A 479 -2.44 -39.35 27.41
C ALA A 479 -1.78 -40.71 27.77
N ARG A 480 -0.70 -41.12 27.07
CA ARG A 480 0.08 -42.32 27.39
C ARG A 480 0.73 -42.26 28.76
N GLY A 481 1.08 -41.07 29.26
CA GLY A 481 1.53 -40.89 30.64
C GLY A 481 0.53 -41.27 31.71
N PHE A 482 -0.77 -41.41 31.35
CA PHE A 482 -1.87 -41.78 32.24
C PHE A 482 -2.39 -43.20 32.03
N VAL A 483 -1.99 -43.91 30.95
CA VAL A 483 -2.47 -45.26 30.59
C VAL A 483 -1.31 -46.23 30.50
N GLU A 484 -1.39 -47.39 31.14
CA GLU A 484 -0.37 -48.43 31.07
C GLU A 484 -0.05 -48.83 29.62
N SER A 485 1.25 -48.90 29.28
CA SER A 485 1.81 -49.06 27.94
C SER A 485 1.47 -50.36 27.21
N SER A 486 0.85 -51.29 27.87
CA SER A 486 0.56 -52.65 27.36
C SER A 486 -0.61 -52.77 26.39
N ILE A 487 -1.40 -51.71 26.21
CA ILE A 487 -2.62 -51.72 25.39
C ILE A 487 -2.39 -51.26 23.94
N TYR A 488 -1.25 -50.64 23.62
CA TYR A 488 -1.01 -49.94 22.34
C TYR A 488 0.10 -50.52 21.44
N GLU A 489 0.63 -51.67 21.75
CA GLU A 489 1.60 -52.31 20.86
C GLU A 489 0.94 -52.81 19.58
N GLY A 490 1.16 -52.12 18.46
CA GLY A 490 0.77 -52.56 17.11
C GLY A 490 -0.25 -51.73 16.33
N TYR A 491 -0.82 -50.68 16.93
CA TYR A 491 -1.74 -49.79 16.22
C TYR A 491 -0.98 -48.61 15.57
N ARG A 492 -0.96 -48.53 14.24
CA ARG A 492 -0.54 -47.30 13.52
C ARG A 492 -1.71 -46.36 13.49
N GLU A 493 -1.68 -45.37 14.36
CA GLU A 493 -2.67 -44.29 14.31
C GLU A 493 -2.49 -43.41 13.05
N PRO A 494 -3.56 -42.92 12.45
CA PRO A 494 -3.49 -41.95 11.37
C PRO A 494 -2.72 -40.70 11.81
N GLU A 495 -1.88 -40.17 10.94
CA GLU A 495 -1.04 -38.99 11.24
C GLU A 495 -1.86 -37.76 11.53
N VAL A 496 -3.07 -37.66 10.94
CA VAL A 496 -4.03 -36.57 11.13
C VAL A 496 -5.35 -37.11 11.69
N PRO A 497 -6.15 -36.27 12.40
CA PRO A 497 -7.46 -36.67 12.95
C PRO A 497 -8.46 -36.99 11.83
N GLU A 498 -9.46 -37.78 12.19
CA GLU A 498 -10.61 -38.02 11.31
C GLU A 498 -11.30 -36.71 10.98
N GLY A 499 -11.62 -36.47 9.69
CA GLY A 499 -12.19 -35.24 9.20
C GLY A 499 -11.17 -34.15 8.83
N PHE A 500 -9.85 -34.41 8.93
CA PHE A 500 -8.84 -33.52 8.35
C PHE A 500 -8.99 -33.51 6.81
N PRO A 501 -9.07 -32.31 6.17
CA PRO A 501 -9.36 -32.21 4.75
C PRO A 501 -8.30 -32.87 3.88
N THR A 502 -8.69 -33.41 2.75
CA THR A 502 -7.75 -33.74 1.68
C THR A 502 -7.13 -32.48 1.09
N PHE A 503 -6.04 -32.62 0.37
CA PHE A 503 -5.39 -31.46 -0.27
C PHE A 503 -6.35 -30.74 -1.24
N GLU A 504 -7.12 -31.47 -2.02
CA GLU A 504 -8.05 -30.87 -3.00
C GLU A 504 -9.22 -30.12 -2.33
N GLU A 505 -9.71 -30.63 -1.20
CA GLU A 505 -10.71 -29.92 -0.39
C GLU A 505 -10.13 -28.64 0.20
N PHE A 506 -8.95 -28.71 0.78
CA PHE A 506 -8.25 -27.55 1.34
C PHE A 506 -7.96 -26.49 0.26
N ALA A 507 -7.44 -26.91 -0.90
CA ALA A 507 -7.13 -26.01 -2.00
C ALA A 507 -8.39 -25.26 -2.51
N ARG A 508 -9.51 -25.98 -2.60
CA ARG A 508 -10.79 -25.40 -3.03
C ARG A 508 -11.39 -24.43 -2.01
N GLU A 509 -11.26 -24.73 -0.70
CA GLU A 509 -11.91 -23.96 0.37
C GLU A 509 -11.06 -22.79 0.84
N ARG A 510 -9.75 -22.89 0.76
CA ARG A 510 -8.79 -21.96 1.36
C ARG A 510 -7.85 -21.27 0.39
N GLY A 511 -7.70 -21.84 -0.82
CA GLY A 511 -6.80 -21.31 -1.85
C GLY A 511 -7.41 -20.13 -2.59
N TYR A 512 -6.58 -19.12 -2.89
CA TYR A 512 -6.88 -17.97 -3.74
C TYR A 512 -6.00 -17.97 -4.98
N GLU A 513 -6.38 -17.18 -5.99
CA GLU A 513 -5.55 -16.99 -7.16
C GLU A 513 -4.13 -16.55 -6.80
N GLY A 514 -3.14 -16.92 -7.60
CA GLY A 514 -1.74 -16.66 -7.30
C GLY A 514 -1.13 -17.51 -6.17
N GLY A 515 -1.92 -18.44 -5.58
CA GLY A 515 -1.44 -19.39 -4.56
C GLY A 515 -1.46 -18.83 -3.14
N PHE A 516 -2.15 -17.72 -2.90
CA PHE A 516 -2.44 -17.22 -1.56
C PHE A 516 -3.45 -18.13 -0.86
N VAL A 517 -3.42 -18.14 0.47
CA VAL A 517 -4.26 -19.04 1.28
C VAL A 517 -4.88 -18.27 2.45
N ALA A 518 -6.15 -18.52 2.74
CA ALA A 518 -6.78 -18.06 3.97
C ALA A 518 -6.41 -18.97 5.14
N GLU A 519 -5.67 -18.46 6.11
CA GLU A 519 -5.30 -19.16 7.33
C GLU A 519 -6.08 -18.63 8.52
N LYS A 520 -6.57 -19.54 9.34
CA LYS A 520 -7.32 -19.21 10.55
C LYS A 520 -6.40 -18.68 11.65
N VAL A 521 -6.76 -17.60 12.29
CA VAL A 521 -6.07 -17.06 13.46
C VAL A 521 -6.46 -17.89 14.68
N VAL A 522 -5.49 -18.51 15.32
CA VAL A 522 -5.68 -19.38 16.49
C VAL A 522 -5.29 -18.73 17.80
N LYS A 523 -4.54 -17.62 17.75
CA LYS A 523 -4.12 -16.88 18.94
C LYS A 523 -3.95 -15.40 18.63
N VAL A 524 -4.44 -14.55 19.53
CA VAL A 524 -4.26 -13.10 19.51
C VAL A 524 -3.74 -12.64 20.85
N GLU A 525 -2.60 -11.99 20.89
CA GLU A 525 -1.94 -11.52 22.10
C GLU A 525 -1.66 -10.02 22.00
N ARG A 526 -1.93 -9.29 23.08
CA ARG A 526 -1.43 -7.92 23.26
C ARG A 526 -0.18 -7.99 24.10
N VAL A 527 0.94 -7.60 23.51
CA VAL A 527 2.26 -7.74 24.12
C VAL A 527 2.88 -6.36 24.35
N LYS A 528 3.59 -6.21 25.48
CA LYS A 528 4.42 -5.01 25.67
C LYS A 528 5.64 -5.15 24.75
N PRO A 529 5.87 -4.19 23.82
CA PRO A 529 7.03 -4.25 22.94
C PRO A 529 8.35 -4.31 23.72
N GLY A 530 9.19 -5.27 23.40
CA GLY A 530 10.56 -5.39 23.94
C GLY A 530 11.58 -4.61 23.12
N TYR A 531 11.13 -3.73 22.21
CA TYR A 531 11.93 -2.97 21.25
C TYR A 531 11.52 -1.49 21.28
N ALA A 532 12.40 -0.62 20.77
CA ALA A 532 12.23 0.84 20.84
C ALA A 532 11.50 1.41 19.60
N ARG A 533 11.39 0.67 18.49
CA ARG A 533 10.85 1.20 17.23
C ARG A 533 9.98 0.19 16.49
N PHE A 534 9.00 0.71 15.79
CA PHE A 534 8.25 0.05 14.73
C PHE A 534 8.77 0.47 13.35
N TYR A 535 8.46 -0.33 12.33
CA TYR A 535 8.90 -0.10 10.95
C TYR A 535 7.74 -0.23 9.97
N ASP A 536 7.75 0.59 8.92
CA ASP A 536 6.84 0.48 7.79
C ASP A 536 7.57 0.59 6.45
N ILE A 537 6.96 0.05 5.41
CA ILE A 537 7.53 0.04 4.07
C ILE A 537 6.53 0.59 3.07
N GLY A 538 6.88 1.66 2.37
CA GLY A 538 6.20 2.06 1.17
C GLY A 538 6.75 1.31 -0.05
N VAL A 539 5.86 0.75 -0.87
CA VAL A 539 6.21 0.07 -2.12
C VAL A 539 5.70 0.84 -3.32
N TYR A 540 6.37 0.69 -4.47
CA TYR A 540 5.96 1.34 -5.72
C TYR A 540 4.77 0.66 -6.41
N HIS A 541 4.30 -0.46 -5.94
CA HIS A 541 3.22 -1.21 -6.56
C HIS A 541 1.84 -0.61 -6.24
N GLU A 542 0.92 -0.65 -7.21
CA GLU A 542 -0.45 -0.11 -7.09
C GLU A 542 -1.28 -0.74 -5.98
N ALA A 543 -1.04 -2.00 -5.69
CA ALA A 543 -1.69 -2.72 -4.59
C ALA A 543 -1.31 -2.17 -3.20
N HIS A 544 -0.26 -1.33 -3.08
CA HIS A 544 0.21 -0.69 -1.83
C HIS A 544 0.28 -1.59 -0.64
N ASN A 545 0.57 -2.83 -0.92
CA ASN A 545 0.77 -3.85 0.07
C ASN A 545 2.13 -4.49 -0.12
N PHE A 546 2.60 -5.11 0.89
CA PHE A 546 3.79 -5.93 0.84
C PHE A 546 3.62 -7.12 1.76
N ILE A 547 4.41 -8.13 1.53
CA ILE A 547 4.34 -9.36 2.30
C ILE A 547 5.34 -9.28 3.45
N ALA A 548 4.82 -9.09 4.66
CA ALA A 548 5.60 -9.15 5.89
C ALA A 548 5.12 -10.32 6.74
N ASN A 549 6.03 -11.23 7.09
CA ASN A 549 5.68 -12.49 7.75
C ASN A 549 4.52 -13.24 7.06
N GLY A 550 4.28 -12.92 5.79
CA GLY A 550 3.21 -13.47 4.97
C GLY A 550 1.90 -12.67 4.88
N ILE A 551 1.76 -11.41 5.36
CA ILE A 551 0.49 -10.63 5.46
C ILE A 551 0.57 -9.21 4.85
N VAL A 552 -0.59 -8.54 4.49
CA VAL A 552 -0.73 -7.34 3.60
C VAL A 552 -1.40 -6.07 4.18
N VAL A 553 -1.10 -4.69 3.78
CA VAL A 553 -1.42 -3.36 4.47
C VAL A 553 -1.74 -2.09 3.67
N HIS A 554 -2.59 -0.60 4.24
CA HIS A 554 -2.96 0.76 3.60
C HIS A 554 -3.43 2.09 4.27
N ASN A 555 -4.54 4.10 3.50
CA ASN A 555 -4.76 5.63 3.78
C ASN A 555 -6.03 6.57 3.56
N CYS A 556 -6.66 8.88 3.31
CA CYS A 556 -7.73 10.00 3.44
C CYS A 556 -8.02 11.37 2.74
N GLY A 557 -9.58 12.79 2.93
CA GLY A 557 -10.06 14.29 2.83
C GLY A 557 -11.51 14.83 2.92
N VAL A 558 -12.37 16.39 2.76
CA VAL A 558 -13.81 16.87 3.11
C VAL A 558 -14.49 17.92 2.22
N ARG A 559 -15.96 17.94 2.03
CA ARG A 559 -16.89 18.93 1.37
C ARG A 559 -18.27 19.04 2.05
N LEU A 560 -19.00 20.21 1.93
CA LEU A 560 -20.38 20.43 2.39
C LEU A 560 -21.33 20.80 1.24
N ILE A 561 -22.49 20.17 1.18
CA ILE A 561 -23.59 20.38 0.21
C ILE A 561 -24.84 20.81 0.99
N ARG A 562 -25.50 21.91 0.56
CA ARG A 562 -26.79 22.37 1.09
C ARG A 562 -27.97 21.79 0.31
N THR A 563 -29.16 21.84 0.90
CA THR A 563 -30.45 21.57 0.25
C THR A 563 -31.48 22.58 0.68
N ASN A 564 -32.65 22.66 0.04
CA ASN A 564 -33.80 23.38 0.58
C ASN A 564 -34.74 22.49 1.40
N LEU A 565 -34.34 21.24 1.64
CA LEU A 565 -35.12 20.27 2.42
C LEU A 565 -34.99 20.54 3.91
N THR A 566 -36.10 20.32 4.64
CA THR A 566 -36.14 20.42 6.09
C THR A 566 -36.00 19.05 6.74
N GLU A 567 -35.59 19.04 8.02
CA GLU A 567 -35.54 17.82 8.82
C GLU A 567 -36.84 17.02 8.79
N LYS A 568 -37.99 17.72 8.81
CA LYS A 568 -39.34 17.09 8.79
C LYS A 568 -39.59 16.29 7.51
N GLU A 569 -39.03 16.75 6.39
CA GLU A 569 -39.17 16.07 5.09
C GLU A 569 -38.21 14.87 4.97
N VAL A 570 -37.01 14.99 5.50
CA VAL A 570 -35.94 14.00 5.32
C VAL A 570 -36.00 12.90 6.39
N ARG A 571 -36.33 13.23 7.62
CA ARG A 571 -36.29 12.25 8.73
C ARG A 571 -37.13 11.00 8.50
N PRO A 572 -38.33 11.04 7.91
CA PRO A 572 -39.12 9.82 7.62
C PRO A 572 -38.42 8.90 6.60
N LYS A 573 -37.55 9.44 5.75
CA LYS A 573 -36.86 8.73 4.67
C LYS A 573 -35.36 8.55 4.95
N ILE A 574 -34.87 8.94 6.13
CA ILE A 574 -33.42 8.93 6.43
C ILE A 574 -32.77 7.57 6.25
N LYS A 575 -33.45 6.52 6.59
CA LYS A 575 -32.95 5.15 6.40
C LYS A 575 -32.75 4.83 4.91
N GLU A 576 -33.80 5.05 4.12
CA GLU A 576 -33.77 4.83 2.67
C GLU A 576 -32.68 5.70 2.01
N LEU A 577 -32.57 6.97 2.43
CA LEU A 577 -31.56 7.88 1.92
C LEU A 577 -30.13 7.42 2.22
N VAL A 578 -29.83 7.07 3.46
CA VAL A 578 -28.47 6.62 3.84
C VAL A 578 -28.12 5.29 3.19
N ASP A 579 -29.06 4.36 3.05
CA ASP A 579 -28.86 3.10 2.36
C ASP A 579 -28.60 3.32 0.85
N THR A 580 -29.30 4.28 0.24
CA THR A 580 -29.10 4.68 -1.17
C THR A 580 -27.76 5.39 -1.37
N LEU A 581 -27.39 6.31 -0.48
CA LEU A 581 -26.08 6.99 -0.48
C LEU A 581 -24.93 5.99 -0.36
N PHE A 582 -25.05 5.03 0.55
CA PHE A 582 -24.04 4.00 0.75
C PHE A 582 -23.88 3.07 -0.47
N LYS A 583 -24.97 2.84 -1.19
CA LYS A 583 -24.98 2.07 -2.45
C LYS A 583 -24.34 2.84 -3.61
N ASN A 584 -24.71 4.12 -3.75
CA ASN A 584 -24.35 4.94 -4.91
C ASN A 584 -22.97 5.59 -4.78
N VAL A 585 -22.46 5.78 -3.56
CA VAL A 585 -21.12 6.30 -3.28
C VAL A 585 -20.24 5.16 -2.79
N PRO A 586 -19.38 4.58 -3.63
CA PRO A 586 -18.50 3.48 -3.25
C PRO A 586 -17.66 3.82 -2.02
N SER A 587 -17.76 3.00 -0.97
CA SER A 587 -17.20 3.26 0.34
C SER A 587 -16.40 2.06 0.84
N GLY A 588 -15.30 2.30 1.53
CA GLY A 588 -14.42 1.28 2.07
C GLY A 588 -12.99 1.38 1.55
N LEU A 589 -12.09 0.64 2.17
CA LEU A 589 -10.69 0.57 1.78
C LEU A 589 -10.58 -0.05 0.37
N GLY A 590 -9.85 0.59 -0.53
CA GLY A 590 -9.68 0.10 -1.90
C GLY A 590 -10.93 0.26 -2.79
N SER A 591 -12.00 0.91 -2.30
CA SER A 591 -13.19 1.12 -3.12
C SER A 591 -12.88 1.89 -4.40
N GLU A 592 -13.31 1.35 -5.53
CA GLU A 592 -13.21 1.98 -6.84
C GLU A 592 -14.45 2.84 -7.15
N GLY A 593 -14.23 3.90 -7.93
CA GLY A 593 -15.31 4.74 -8.42
C GLY A 593 -16.21 4.04 -9.43
N ARG A 594 -17.41 4.59 -9.63
CA ARG A 594 -18.36 4.07 -10.64
C ARG A 594 -17.87 4.30 -12.09
N VAL A 595 -16.97 5.25 -12.29
CA VAL A 595 -16.38 5.60 -13.59
C VAL A 595 -14.99 4.99 -13.68
N LYS A 596 -14.75 4.21 -14.69
CA LYS A 596 -13.46 3.55 -14.94
C LYS A 596 -12.65 4.37 -15.94
N LEU A 597 -11.64 5.09 -15.45
CA LEU A 597 -10.66 5.78 -16.28
C LEU A 597 -9.40 4.93 -16.42
N HIS A 598 -8.89 4.85 -17.64
CA HIS A 598 -7.53 4.35 -17.84
C HIS A 598 -6.52 5.40 -17.32
N TRP A 599 -5.42 4.98 -16.74
CA TRP A 599 -4.41 5.88 -16.15
C TRP A 599 -3.85 6.93 -17.13
N THR A 600 -3.89 6.69 -18.43
CA THR A 600 -3.51 7.66 -19.47
C THR A 600 -4.53 8.78 -19.69
N GLN A 601 -5.75 8.63 -19.16
CA GLN A 601 -6.84 9.59 -19.28
C GLN A 601 -6.95 10.48 -18.04
N ILE A 602 -6.17 10.23 -16.99
CA ILE A 602 -6.23 10.95 -15.73
C ILE A 602 -5.53 12.30 -15.79
N ASP A 603 -4.68 12.55 -16.79
CA ASP A 603 -3.87 13.75 -16.88
C ASP A 603 -4.72 15.03 -16.95
N ASP A 604 -5.86 14.98 -17.63
CA ASP A 604 -6.81 16.08 -17.67
C ASP A 604 -7.47 16.33 -16.30
N VAL A 605 -7.74 15.27 -15.55
CA VAL A 605 -8.23 15.36 -14.15
C VAL A 605 -7.19 16.03 -13.27
N LEU A 606 -5.93 15.70 -13.43
CA LEU A 606 -4.81 16.24 -12.65
C LEU A 606 -4.54 17.72 -13.00
N ALA A 607 -4.77 18.10 -14.25
CA ALA A 607 -4.61 19.46 -14.73
C ALA A 607 -5.80 20.37 -14.36
N ASP A 608 -7.02 19.88 -14.51
CA ASP A 608 -8.25 20.70 -14.47
C ASP A 608 -9.16 20.45 -13.27
N GLY A 609 -8.89 19.42 -12.46
CA GLY A 609 -9.57 19.20 -11.19
C GLY A 609 -11.09 19.05 -11.30
N ALA A 610 -11.84 19.77 -10.44
CA ALA A 610 -13.29 19.73 -10.44
C ALA A 610 -13.91 20.23 -11.75
N LYS A 611 -13.22 21.13 -12.46
CA LYS A 611 -13.65 21.62 -13.76
C LYS A 611 -13.79 20.48 -14.77
N TRP A 612 -12.79 19.58 -14.82
CA TRP A 612 -12.87 18.37 -15.65
C TRP A 612 -14.12 17.54 -15.34
N ALA A 613 -14.44 17.35 -14.07
CA ALA A 613 -15.61 16.55 -13.68
C ALA A 613 -16.92 17.20 -14.17
N VAL A 614 -17.04 18.54 -14.04
CA VAL A 614 -18.21 19.31 -14.51
C VAL A 614 -18.34 19.22 -16.04
N GLU A 615 -17.27 19.45 -16.79
CA GLU A 615 -17.24 19.34 -18.26
C GLU A 615 -17.62 17.94 -18.77
N HIS A 616 -17.44 16.91 -17.95
CA HIS A 616 -17.84 15.53 -18.26
C HIS A 616 -19.20 15.13 -17.68
N GLY A 617 -19.99 16.10 -17.23
CA GLY A 617 -21.35 15.90 -16.74
C GLY A 617 -21.49 15.47 -15.29
N TYR A 618 -20.42 15.54 -14.49
CA TYR A 618 -20.42 15.21 -13.06
C TYR A 618 -20.51 16.45 -12.18
N GLY A 619 -21.61 17.19 -12.29
CA GLY A 619 -21.89 18.33 -11.46
C GLY A 619 -22.39 19.54 -12.25
N TRP A 620 -22.53 20.66 -11.56
CA TRP A 620 -23.02 21.91 -12.13
C TRP A 620 -21.89 22.94 -12.24
N GLU A 621 -22.00 23.85 -13.23
CA GLU A 621 -20.96 24.86 -13.45
C GLU A 621 -20.87 25.83 -12.26
N GLU A 622 -22.01 26.10 -11.63
CA GLU A 622 -22.12 26.93 -10.43
C GLU A 622 -21.38 26.33 -9.22
N ASP A 623 -21.18 25.03 -9.17
CA ASP A 623 -20.41 24.39 -8.09
C ASP A 623 -19.00 24.96 -8.01
N LEU A 624 -18.38 25.25 -9.17
CA LEU A 624 -16.98 25.71 -9.24
C LEU A 624 -16.77 27.05 -8.54
N GLU A 625 -17.81 27.92 -8.50
CA GLU A 625 -17.75 29.19 -7.80
C GLU A 625 -17.69 29.06 -6.28
N HIS A 626 -18.00 27.88 -5.76
CA HIS A 626 -18.06 27.55 -4.34
C HIS A 626 -16.93 26.62 -3.87
N LEU A 627 -15.89 26.44 -4.70
CA LEU A 627 -14.74 25.63 -4.35
C LEU A 627 -13.53 26.51 -4.06
N GLU A 628 -12.70 26.09 -3.13
CA GLU A 628 -11.38 26.68 -2.92
C GLU A 628 -10.57 26.58 -4.22
N GLU A 629 -9.97 27.69 -4.68
CA GLU A 629 -9.27 27.82 -5.97
C GLU A 629 -10.19 27.52 -7.21
N GLY A 630 -11.51 27.62 -7.08
CA GLY A 630 -12.43 27.18 -8.14
C GLY A 630 -12.33 25.68 -8.46
N GLY A 631 -11.81 24.89 -7.50
CA GLY A 631 -11.60 23.45 -7.67
C GLY A 631 -10.42 23.08 -8.57
N ARG A 632 -9.51 24.05 -8.85
CA ARG A 632 -8.34 23.87 -9.70
C ARG A 632 -7.18 24.75 -9.24
N MET A 633 -6.07 24.14 -8.87
CA MET A 633 -4.80 24.84 -8.65
C MET A 633 -4.04 25.04 -9.96
N GLU A 634 -3.80 26.27 -10.34
CA GLU A 634 -2.98 26.60 -11.53
C GLU A 634 -1.52 26.17 -11.37
N GLY A 635 -0.91 25.72 -12.47
CA GLY A 635 0.47 25.22 -12.48
C GLY A 635 0.62 23.82 -11.89
N ALA A 636 -0.44 23.08 -11.84
CA ALA A 636 -0.37 21.62 -11.71
C ALA A 636 0.26 21.01 -12.96
N ASP A 637 1.23 20.15 -12.79
CA ASP A 637 1.89 19.42 -13.89
C ASP A 637 1.67 17.92 -13.76
N PRO A 638 0.84 17.32 -14.61
CA PRO A 638 0.66 15.87 -14.64
C PRO A 638 1.96 15.10 -14.86
N ASN A 639 2.97 15.67 -15.53
CA ASN A 639 4.27 15.03 -15.75
C ASN A 639 5.13 14.98 -14.47
N ALA A 640 4.81 15.83 -13.50
CA ALA A 640 5.43 15.77 -12.17
C ALA A 640 4.85 14.64 -11.30
N VAL A 641 3.72 14.07 -11.69
CA VAL A 641 3.07 12.92 -11.05
C VAL A 641 3.54 11.64 -11.69
N SER A 642 4.05 10.72 -10.89
CA SER A 642 4.54 9.43 -11.40
C SER A 642 3.43 8.63 -12.09
N GLN A 643 3.78 7.85 -13.10
CA GLN A 643 2.85 6.94 -13.76
C GLN A 643 2.09 6.07 -12.74
N LYS A 644 2.80 5.62 -11.73
CA LYS A 644 2.25 4.81 -10.64
C LYS A 644 1.19 5.55 -9.82
N ALA A 645 1.40 6.83 -9.49
CA ALA A 645 0.38 7.63 -8.81
C ALA A 645 -0.88 7.78 -9.66
N LYS A 646 -0.72 7.90 -10.98
CA LYS A 646 -1.83 7.96 -11.95
C LYS A 646 -2.60 6.65 -12.03
N GLN A 647 -1.92 5.52 -12.13
CA GLN A 647 -2.52 4.19 -12.14
C GLN A 647 -3.31 3.91 -10.88
N ARG A 648 -2.80 4.38 -9.74
CA ARG A 648 -3.44 4.25 -8.43
C ARG A 648 -4.69 5.10 -8.27
N GLY A 649 -4.68 6.31 -8.80
CA GLY A 649 -5.78 7.26 -8.67
C GLY A 649 -6.93 6.98 -9.63
N ALA A 650 -6.64 6.60 -10.86
CA ALA A 650 -7.62 6.46 -11.92
C ALA A 650 -8.83 5.59 -11.55
N PRO A 651 -8.67 4.37 -10.99
CA PRO A 651 -9.82 3.55 -10.59
C PRO A 651 -10.57 4.09 -9.37
N GLN A 652 -9.95 4.92 -8.53
CA GLN A 652 -10.52 5.38 -7.26
C GLN A 652 -11.29 6.71 -7.37
N LEU A 653 -11.33 7.34 -8.52
CA LEU A 653 -12.03 8.60 -8.77
C LEU A 653 -13.55 8.45 -8.55
N GLY A 654 -14.15 9.31 -7.73
CA GLY A 654 -15.57 9.24 -7.36
C GLY A 654 -15.88 8.23 -6.23
N SER A 655 -14.91 7.92 -5.37
CA SER A 655 -15.09 7.00 -4.22
C SER A 655 -14.77 7.66 -2.88
N LEU A 656 -15.46 7.22 -1.82
CA LEU A 656 -15.35 7.81 -0.46
C LEU A 656 -14.07 7.40 0.28
N GLY A 657 -13.73 6.12 0.30
CA GLY A 657 -12.65 5.59 1.12
C GLY A 657 -13.08 5.08 2.49
N SER A 658 -12.13 4.96 3.42
CA SER A 658 -12.37 4.45 4.78
C SER A 658 -11.67 5.29 5.86
N GLY A 659 -11.70 4.84 7.10
CA GLY A 659 -11.10 5.52 8.25
C GLY A 659 -11.91 6.74 8.67
N ASN A 660 -11.29 7.91 8.81
CA ASN A 660 -11.98 9.18 9.12
C ASN A 660 -12.83 9.71 7.96
N HIS A 661 -12.83 9.07 6.79
CA HIS A 661 -13.73 9.41 5.69
C HIS A 661 -15.19 9.10 6.04
N PHE A 662 -16.08 10.00 5.68
CA PHE A 662 -17.51 9.86 5.90
C PHE A 662 -18.34 10.67 4.90
N LEU A 663 -19.59 10.30 4.79
CA LEU A 663 -20.68 11.08 4.20
C LEU A 663 -21.78 11.17 5.24
N GLU A 664 -22.08 12.38 5.70
CA GLU A 664 -23.09 12.62 6.74
C GLU A 664 -24.21 13.49 6.22
N VAL A 665 -25.44 13.07 6.47
CA VAL A 665 -26.66 13.88 6.34
C VAL A 665 -26.87 14.56 7.68
N GLN A 666 -26.84 15.87 7.69
CA GLN A 666 -26.87 16.70 8.88
C GLN A 666 -28.03 17.71 8.85
N VAL A 667 -28.41 18.23 9.99
CA VAL A 667 -29.41 19.29 10.14
C VAL A 667 -28.74 20.50 10.77
N VAL A 668 -28.93 21.68 10.21
CA VAL A 668 -28.57 22.97 10.82
C VAL A 668 -29.47 23.18 12.02
N ASP A 669 -28.95 22.95 13.24
CA ASP A 669 -29.73 23.03 14.48
C ASP A 669 -29.57 24.36 15.21
N LYS A 670 -28.62 25.18 14.81
CA LYS A 670 -28.42 26.53 15.35
C LYS A 670 -27.69 27.44 14.36
N VAL A 671 -28.20 28.63 14.17
CA VAL A 671 -27.55 29.73 13.46
C VAL A 671 -27.04 30.75 14.49
N PHE A 672 -25.77 31.17 14.39
CA PHE A 672 -25.14 32.15 15.28
C PHE A 672 -25.09 33.54 14.65
N ASP A 673 -24.95 33.62 13.34
CA ASP A 673 -24.96 34.86 12.53
C ASP A 673 -25.87 34.69 11.32
N GLU A 674 -27.06 35.29 11.40
CA GLU A 674 -28.09 35.18 10.36
C GLU A 674 -27.65 35.78 9.02
N LYS A 675 -26.86 36.88 9.05
CA LYS A 675 -26.41 37.56 7.82
C LYS A 675 -25.43 36.66 7.07
N ILE A 676 -24.46 36.10 7.74
CA ILE A 676 -23.45 35.22 7.14
C ILE A 676 -24.07 33.89 6.74
N ALA A 677 -24.91 33.31 7.59
CA ALA A 677 -25.61 32.04 7.29
C ALA A 677 -26.47 32.19 6.02
N LYS A 678 -27.20 33.31 5.86
CA LYS A 678 -27.99 33.59 4.65
C LYS A 678 -27.10 33.70 3.41
N ALA A 679 -25.93 34.32 3.53
CA ALA A 679 -24.98 34.41 2.42
C ALA A 679 -24.44 33.05 2.00
N TYR A 680 -24.29 32.11 2.97
CA TYR A 680 -23.91 30.72 2.72
C TYR A 680 -25.09 29.84 2.30
N GLY A 681 -26.31 30.38 2.28
CA GLY A 681 -27.55 29.67 1.98
C GLY A 681 -27.94 28.64 3.08
N LEU A 682 -27.63 28.96 4.34
CA LEU A 682 -27.92 28.13 5.49
C LEU A 682 -29.06 28.75 6.35
N PHE A 683 -29.95 27.90 6.88
CA PHE A 683 -31.02 28.26 7.78
C PHE A 683 -31.34 27.15 8.80
N GLU A 684 -31.93 27.48 9.93
CA GLU A 684 -32.28 26.52 10.96
C GLU A 684 -33.31 25.50 10.48
N GLY A 685 -33.10 24.21 10.78
CA GLY A 685 -33.92 23.09 10.33
C GLY A 685 -33.59 22.58 8.94
N GLN A 686 -32.67 23.19 8.23
CA GLN A 686 -32.23 22.78 6.90
C GLN A 686 -31.41 21.50 6.96
N VAL A 687 -31.59 20.64 5.96
CA VAL A 687 -30.77 19.44 5.76
C VAL A 687 -29.59 19.76 4.85
N VAL A 688 -28.42 19.35 5.28
CA VAL A 688 -27.15 19.49 4.52
C VAL A 688 -26.43 18.16 4.48
N VAL A 689 -25.50 18.00 3.54
CA VAL A 689 -24.69 16.78 3.41
C VAL A 689 -23.21 17.13 3.47
N MET A 690 -22.48 16.53 4.39
CA MET A 690 -21.05 16.71 4.53
C MET A 690 -20.31 15.49 4.03
N VAL A 691 -19.30 15.71 3.17
CA VAL A 691 -18.47 14.65 2.57
C VAL A 691 -17.02 14.88 2.96
N HIS A 692 -16.42 13.88 3.60
CA HIS A 692 -14.99 13.89 3.98
C HIS A 692 -14.24 12.80 3.19
N THR A 693 -13.46 13.21 2.19
CA THR A 693 -12.57 12.35 1.39
C THR A 693 -11.52 13.19 0.64
N GLY A 694 -10.46 12.58 0.15
CA GLY A 694 -9.35 13.30 -0.47
C GLY A 694 -8.83 12.72 -1.78
N SER A 695 -7.53 12.86 -1.99
CA SER A 695 -6.82 12.43 -3.21
C SER A 695 -6.62 10.93 -3.32
N ARG A 696 -7.21 10.17 -2.40
CA ARG A 696 -7.15 8.71 -2.39
C ARG A 696 -5.69 8.21 -2.53
N GLY A 697 -5.50 7.09 -3.21
CA GLY A 697 -4.18 6.52 -3.46
C GLY A 697 -3.20 7.40 -4.25
N LEU A 698 -3.69 8.32 -5.07
CA LEU A 698 -2.87 9.20 -5.89
C LEU A 698 -2.00 10.15 -5.05
N GLY A 699 -2.61 10.94 -4.18
CA GLY A 699 -1.88 11.93 -3.37
C GLY A 699 -0.92 11.31 -2.38
N HIS A 700 -1.27 10.15 -1.85
CA HIS A 700 -0.37 9.36 -1.02
C HIS A 700 0.88 8.94 -1.78
N GLN A 701 0.73 8.48 -3.01
CA GLN A 701 1.86 8.09 -3.84
C GLN A 701 2.73 9.30 -4.18
N VAL A 702 2.13 10.44 -4.49
CA VAL A 702 2.86 11.70 -4.73
C VAL A 702 3.69 12.08 -3.52
N ALA A 703 3.11 12.05 -2.31
CA ALA A 703 3.84 12.36 -1.08
C ALA A 703 5.02 11.41 -0.87
N SER A 704 4.81 10.11 -1.07
CA SER A 704 5.84 9.08 -0.93
C SER A 704 6.99 9.24 -1.94
N ASP A 705 6.67 9.54 -3.19
CA ASP A 705 7.66 9.74 -4.25
C ASP A 705 8.57 10.94 -3.92
N TYR A 706 7.97 12.04 -3.46
CA TYR A 706 8.73 13.27 -3.19
C TYR A 706 9.44 13.29 -1.84
N LEU A 707 8.99 12.57 -0.83
CA LEU A 707 9.77 12.36 0.38
C LEU A 707 11.14 11.79 0.05
N ARG A 708 11.18 10.77 -0.79
CA ARG A 708 12.42 10.14 -1.21
C ARG A 708 13.29 11.06 -2.06
N ILE A 709 12.70 11.73 -3.06
CA ILE A 709 13.43 12.69 -3.90
C ILE A 709 14.05 13.78 -3.02
N MET A 710 13.33 14.23 -2.00
CA MET A 710 13.79 15.26 -1.10
C MET A 710 14.79 14.77 -0.06
N GLU A 711 14.79 13.51 0.35
CA GLU A 711 15.87 12.96 1.19
C GLU A 711 17.24 13.03 0.50
N ASP A 712 17.30 12.69 -0.78
CA ASP A 712 18.53 12.78 -1.56
C ASP A 712 18.91 14.25 -1.86
N ALA A 713 17.92 15.07 -2.18
CA ALA A 713 18.13 16.49 -2.45
C ALA A 713 18.49 17.28 -1.18
N ASN A 714 17.93 16.94 -0.02
CA ASN A 714 18.25 17.58 1.26
C ASN A 714 19.74 17.48 1.59
N ARG A 715 20.37 16.34 1.30
CA ARG A 715 21.83 16.15 1.44
C ARG A 715 22.62 17.10 0.53
N LYS A 716 22.13 17.33 -0.70
CA LYS A 716 22.71 18.27 -1.66
C LYS A 716 22.64 19.71 -1.14
N TYR A 717 21.51 20.10 -0.53
CA TYR A 717 21.27 21.45 -0.01
C TYR A 717 21.71 21.65 1.44
N ARG A 718 22.12 20.60 2.16
CA ARG A 718 22.62 20.61 3.53
C ARG A 718 21.66 21.26 4.52
N ILE A 719 20.35 21.06 4.35
CA ILE A 719 19.33 21.60 5.25
C ILE A 719 19.30 20.73 6.51
N PRO A 720 19.42 21.31 7.73
CA PRO A 720 19.23 20.58 8.98
C PRO A 720 17.79 20.05 9.08
N TRP A 721 17.63 18.78 9.34
CA TRP A 721 16.33 18.15 9.59
C TRP A 721 16.31 17.45 10.94
N PRO A 722 15.67 18.05 11.93
CA PRO A 722 15.64 17.50 13.29
C PRO A 722 14.85 16.20 13.38
N ASP A 723 14.00 15.95 12.39
CA ASP A 723 13.16 14.77 12.25
C ASP A 723 13.17 14.32 10.78
N ARG A 724 13.33 13.04 10.52
CA ARG A 724 13.41 12.48 9.16
C ARG A 724 12.15 12.78 8.34
N GLU A 725 11.01 12.82 9.00
CA GLU A 725 9.71 13.10 8.37
C GLU A 725 9.53 14.59 8.07
N LEU A 726 10.43 15.45 8.56
CA LEU A 726 10.48 16.88 8.28
C LEU A 726 11.47 17.23 7.17
N VAL A 727 11.85 16.24 6.36
CA VAL A 727 12.70 16.46 5.20
C VAL A 727 12.16 17.58 4.32
N SER A 728 13.03 18.46 3.87
CA SER A 728 12.67 19.65 3.11
C SER A 728 13.77 20.07 2.13
N VAL A 729 13.40 20.80 1.11
CA VAL A 729 14.33 21.38 0.12
C VAL A 729 14.00 22.85 -0.06
N PRO A 730 14.94 23.68 -0.56
CA PRO A 730 14.62 25.08 -0.89
C PRO A 730 13.42 25.13 -1.84
N PHE A 731 12.46 26.01 -1.56
CA PHE A 731 11.25 26.09 -2.38
C PHE A 731 11.55 26.35 -3.87
N GLN A 732 12.55 27.19 -4.18
CA GLN A 732 12.97 27.52 -5.54
C GLN A 732 13.83 26.47 -6.22
N SER A 733 14.19 25.39 -5.55
CA SER A 733 14.94 24.30 -6.18
C SER A 733 14.09 23.56 -7.22
N GLU A 734 14.75 22.86 -8.15
CA GLU A 734 14.06 22.03 -9.15
C GLU A 734 13.16 20.98 -8.49
N GLU A 735 13.69 20.30 -7.48
CA GLU A 735 12.95 19.30 -6.71
C GLU A 735 11.78 19.91 -5.95
N GLY A 736 11.94 21.12 -5.38
CA GLY A 736 10.90 21.84 -4.68
C GLY A 736 9.75 22.28 -5.58
N GLN A 737 10.05 22.83 -6.75
CA GLN A 737 9.06 23.25 -7.74
C GLN A 737 8.33 22.04 -8.35
N ARG A 738 9.05 20.98 -8.62
CA ARG A 738 8.46 19.75 -9.14
C ARG A 738 7.52 19.09 -8.15
N TYR A 739 7.88 19.05 -6.86
CA TYR A 739 6.99 18.60 -5.81
C TYR A 739 5.74 19.49 -5.70
N PHE A 740 5.92 20.80 -5.72
CA PHE A 740 4.82 21.75 -5.62
C PHE A 740 3.80 21.58 -6.76
N SER A 741 4.27 21.31 -7.98
CA SER A 741 3.42 21.01 -9.14
C SER A 741 2.69 19.68 -9.02
N ALA A 742 3.37 18.64 -8.51
CA ALA A 742 2.75 17.33 -8.27
C ALA A 742 1.72 17.36 -7.13
N MET A 743 1.99 18.12 -6.07
CA MET A 743 1.03 18.34 -4.97
C MET A 743 -0.23 19.04 -5.47
N LYS A 744 -0.10 20.06 -6.34
CA LYS A 744 -1.24 20.72 -6.99
C LYS A 744 -2.08 19.76 -7.82
N ALA A 745 -1.45 18.88 -8.58
CA ALA A 745 -2.12 17.85 -9.35
C ALA A 745 -2.89 16.87 -8.45
N ALA A 746 -2.34 16.49 -7.30
CA ALA A 746 -3.02 15.67 -6.31
C ALA A 746 -4.21 16.38 -5.63
N ALA A 747 -4.11 17.70 -5.41
CA ALA A 747 -5.21 18.53 -4.94
C ALA A 747 -6.34 18.63 -5.97
N ASN A 748 -6.00 18.81 -7.25
CA ASN A 748 -6.95 18.80 -8.37
C ASN A 748 -7.72 17.49 -8.43
N PHE A 749 -7.03 16.36 -8.31
CA PHE A 749 -7.67 15.05 -8.23
C PHE A 749 -8.64 14.95 -7.04
N ALA A 750 -8.28 15.48 -5.87
CA ALA A 750 -9.15 15.44 -4.70
C ALA A 750 -10.43 16.26 -4.91
N TRP A 751 -10.35 17.41 -5.56
CA TRP A 751 -11.54 18.20 -5.93
C TRP A 751 -12.42 17.50 -6.95
N ALA A 752 -11.82 16.87 -7.98
CA ALA A 752 -12.57 16.07 -8.95
C ALA A 752 -13.26 14.89 -8.26
N ASN A 753 -12.58 14.20 -7.35
CA ASN A 753 -13.13 13.08 -6.58
C ASN A 753 -14.37 13.50 -5.78
N ARG A 754 -14.29 14.62 -5.03
CA ARG A 754 -15.43 15.14 -4.27
C ARG A 754 -16.53 15.72 -5.18
N GLN A 755 -16.19 16.23 -6.35
CA GLN A 755 -17.19 16.70 -7.34
C GLN A 755 -18.04 15.55 -7.86
N MET A 756 -17.42 14.43 -8.19
CA MET A 756 -18.13 13.22 -8.62
C MET A 756 -19.01 12.65 -7.51
N ILE A 757 -18.51 12.62 -6.27
CA ILE A 757 -19.32 12.19 -5.12
C ILE A 757 -20.52 13.13 -4.93
N THR A 758 -20.37 14.44 -5.12
CA THR A 758 -21.48 15.40 -5.09
C THR A 758 -22.55 15.05 -6.11
N HIS A 759 -22.15 14.66 -7.30
CA HIS A 759 -23.07 14.18 -8.34
C HIS A 759 -23.84 12.92 -7.88
N TRP A 760 -23.15 11.93 -7.33
CA TRP A 760 -23.80 10.72 -6.78
C TRP A 760 -24.72 11.00 -5.58
N VAL A 761 -24.38 12.00 -4.78
CA VAL A 761 -25.27 12.45 -3.68
C VAL A 761 -26.56 13.03 -4.26
N ARG A 762 -26.49 13.89 -5.27
CA ARG A 762 -27.65 14.44 -5.98
C ARG A 762 -28.52 13.34 -6.56
N GLU A 763 -27.97 12.40 -7.31
CA GLU A 763 -28.69 11.23 -7.84
C GLU A 763 -29.39 10.43 -6.73
N SER A 764 -28.73 10.25 -5.59
CA SER A 764 -29.31 9.51 -4.46
C SER A 764 -30.50 10.22 -3.85
N PHE A 765 -30.44 11.56 -3.75
CA PHE A 765 -31.57 12.35 -3.29
C PHE A 765 -32.73 12.33 -4.30
N GLU A 766 -32.45 12.42 -5.59
CA GLU A 766 -33.47 12.28 -6.65
C GLU A 766 -34.15 10.91 -6.62
N GLU A 767 -33.37 9.85 -6.40
CA GLU A 767 -33.88 8.48 -6.29
C GLU A 767 -34.84 8.32 -5.11
N VAL A 768 -34.57 8.95 -3.95
CA VAL A 768 -35.35 8.82 -2.73
C VAL A 768 -36.53 9.77 -2.68
N PHE A 769 -36.34 11.04 -3.06
CA PHE A 769 -37.37 12.08 -2.94
C PHE A 769 -38.23 12.23 -4.19
N LYS A 770 -37.82 11.62 -5.31
CA LYS A 770 -38.53 11.72 -6.61
C LYS A 770 -38.70 13.17 -7.08
N ARG A 771 -37.69 13.99 -6.76
CA ARG A 771 -37.55 15.40 -7.15
C ARG A 771 -36.18 15.56 -7.77
N LYS A 772 -36.05 16.53 -8.71
CA LYS A 772 -34.74 16.85 -9.28
C LYS A 772 -33.86 17.55 -8.24
N ALA A 773 -32.54 17.39 -8.35
CA ALA A 773 -31.59 18.02 -7.46
C ALA A 773 -31.66 19.56 -7.51
N GLU A 774 -31.99 20.14 -8.69
CA GLU A 774 -32.22 21.55 -8.88
C GLU A 774 -33.44 22.01 -8.07
N ASP A 775 -34.55 21.28 -8.09
CA ASP A 775 -35.76 21.58 -7.32
C ASP A 775 -35.55 21.49 -5.81
N MET A 776 -34.52 20.72 -5.39
CA MET A 776 -34.09 20.59 -4.00
C MET A 776 -32.94 21.57 -3.66
N GLU A 777 -32.58 22.47 -4.58
CA GLU A 777 -31.52 23.47 -4.44
C GLU A 777 -30.20 22.89 -3.88
N MET A 778 -29.79 21.72 -4.37
CA MET A 778 -28.64 20.99 -3.89
C MET A 778 -27.32 21.62 -4.37
N GLY A 779 -27.01 22.80 -3.86
CA GLY A 779 -25.78 23.55 -4.16
C GLY A 779 -24.64 23.23 -3.21
N VAL A 780 -23.41 23.41 -3.68
CA VAL A 780 -22.21 23.35 -2.83
C VAL A 780 -22.14 24.59 -1.96
N VAL A 781 -21.99 24.45 -0.64
CA VAL A 781 -21.68 25.57 0.24
C VAL A 781 -20.22 25.91 0.11
N TYR A 782 -19.35 24.95 0.35
CA TYR A 782 -17.92 25.14 0.16
C TYR A 782 -17.16 23.82 0.15
N ASP A 783 -15.93 23.86 -0.39
CA ASP A 783 -14.98 22.77 -0.41
C ASP A 783 -13.61 23.23 0.06
N VAL A 784 -13.04 22.55 1.04
CA VAL A 784 -11.75 22.92 1.64
C VAL A 784 -10.70 21.83 1.52
N ALA A 785 -9.47 22.24 1.24
CA ALA A 785 -8.29 21.41 1.39
C ALA A 785 -7.65 21.65 2.76
N HIS A 786 -7.30 20.58 3.48
CA HIS A 786 -6.73 20.71 4.84
C HIS A 786 -5.33 20.07 4.99
N ASN A 787 -4.78 19.58 3.89
CA ASN A 787 -3.42 19.07 3.79
C ASN A 787 -2.81 19.61 2.48
N ILE A 788 -2.22 20.80 2.53
CA ILE A 788 -1.81 21.54 1.35
C ILE A 788 -0.73 22.58 1.65
N ALA A 789 0.09 22.91 0.67
CA ALA A 789 0.97 24.10 0.67
C ALA A 789 0.55 25.08 -0.41
N LYS A 790 0.49 26.38 -0.10
CA LYS A 790 0.08 27.43 -1.04
C LYS A 790 1.01 28.64 -1.00
N VAL A 791 1.24 29.26 -2.15
CA VAL A 791 1.93 30.56 -2.25
C VAL A 791 0.90 31.66 -2.05
N GLU A 792 1.08 32.44 -1.00
CA GLU A 792 0.15 33.52 -0.59
C GLU A 792 0.91 34.81 -0.27
N GLU A 793 0.22 35.96 -0.33
CA GLU A 793 0.75 37.26 0.10
C GLU A 793 0.23 37.60 1.49
N HIS A 794 1.14 37.82 2.42
CA HIS A 794 0.81 38.20 3.80
C HIS A 794 1.60 39.41 4.26
N THR A 795 1.04 40.11 5.25
CA THR A 795 1.74 41.24 5.89
C THR A 795 2.45 40.73 7.15
N VAL A 796 3.77 40.80 7.16
CA VAL A 796 4.62 40.45 8.31
C VAL A 796 5.42 41.67 8.70
N ASP A 797 5.29 42.10 9.97
CA ASP A 797 5.96 43.29 10.51
C ASP A 797 5.78 44.54 9.64
N GLY A 798 4.55 44.74 9.13
CA GLY A 798 4.17 45.85 8.29
C GLY A 798 4.64 45.77 6.83
N LYS A 799 5.32 44.68 6.42
CA LYS A 799 5.78 44.48 5.03
C LYS A 799 4.99 43.37 4.37
N LYS A 800 4.60 43.60 3.13
CA LYS A 800 4.02 42.56 2.27
C LYS A 800 5.09 41.60 1.82
N VAL A 801 4.88 40.30 2.10
CA VAL A 801 5.80 39.21 1.76
C VAL A 801 5.05 38.08 1.05
N LYS A 802 5.69 37.44 0.10
CA LYS A 802 5.17 36.19 -0.49
C LYS A 802 5.72 35.00 0.27
N VAL A 803 4.85 34.14 0.72
CA VAL A 803 5.18 32.99 1.56
C VAL A 803 4.56 31.71 1.01
N VAL A 804 5.18 30.59 1.30
CA VAL A 804 4.62 29.25 1.13
C VAL A 804 4.01 28.84 2.45
N VAL A 805 2.70 28.87 2.56
CA VAL A 805 1.95 28.48 3.75
C VAL A 805 1.66 26.99 3.71
N HIS A 806 2.26 26.23 4.61
CA HIS A 806 1.98 24.82 4.84
C HIS A 806 0.84 24.66 5.83
N ARG A 807 -0.15 23.85 5.47
CA ARG A 807 -1.30 23.49 6.32
C ARG A 807 -1.42 21.98 6.40
N LYS A 808 -1.16 21.43 7.56
CA LYS A 808 -1.33 19.99 7.84
C LYS A 808 -2.43 19.80 8.87
N GLY A 809 -3.59 19.30 8.46
CA GLY A 809 -4.76 19.29 9.31
C GLY A 809 -5.18 20.73 9.70
N ALA A 810 -5.08 21.67 8.76
CA ALA A 810 -5.53 23.05 8.92
C ALA A 810 -6.10 23.56 7.60
N THR A 811 -7.10 24.42 7.64
CA THR A 811 -7.79 24.98 6.47
C THR A 811 -7.50 26.46 6.28
N ARG A 812 -7.69 26.95 5.05
CA ARG A 812 -7.67 28.38 4.78
C ARG A 812 -8.90 29.07 5.38
N ALA A 813 -8.73 30.30 5.91
CA ALA A 813 -9.77 31.06 6.59
C ALA A 813 -9.61 32.59 6.34
N PHE A 814 -9.76 33.02 5.09
CA PHE A 814 -9.60 34.40 4.70
C PHE A 814 -10.81 35.26 5.09
N PRO A 815 -10.60 36.52 5.59
CA PRO A 815 -11.66 37.44 6.01
C PRO A 815 -12.44 37.99 4.84
N ALA A 816 -13.53 38.64 5.17
CA ALA A 816 -14.30 39.47 4.23
C ALA A 816 -13.41 40.50 3.50
N GLY A 817 -13.68 40.71 2.22
CA GLY A 817 -12.92 41.63 1.36
C GLY A 817 -11.65 41.06 0.75
N HIS A 818 -11.19 39.87 1.15
CA HIS A 818 -9.99 39.27 0.59
C HIS A 818 -10.24 38.78 -0.87
N PRO A 819 -9.34 39.08 -1.83
CA PRO A 819 -9.58 38.80 -3.27
C PRO A 819 -9.76 37.33 -3.59
N ASP A 820 -9.12 36.42 -2.84
CA ASP A 820 -9.17 34.95 -3.04
C ASP A 820 -10.39 34.29 -2.39
N VAL A 821 -11.24 35.06 -1.71
CA VAL A 821 -12.55 34.57 -1.25
C VAL A 821 -13.50 34.57 -2.46
N PRO A 822 -14.24 33.44 -2.69
CA PRO A 822 -15.23 33.37 -3.75
C PRO A 822 -16.16 34.59 -3.78
N ARG A 823 -16.54 35.03 -4.99
CA ARG A 823 -17.40 36.26 -5.17
C ARG A 823 -18.67 36.20 -4.31
N ALA A 824 -19.29 35.02 -4.24
CA ALA A 824 -20.49 34.79 -3.43
C ALA A 824 -20.30 35.06 -1.94
N TYR A 825 -19.08 34.97 -1.42
CA TYR A 825 -18.76 35.10 0.00
C TYR A 825 -17.81 36.24 0.35
N ARG A 826 -17.45 37.03 -0.65
CA ARG A 826 -16.44 38.12 -0.50
C ARG A 826 -16.80 39.13 0.58
N ASP A 827 -18.08 39.41 0.77
CA ASP A 827 -18.56 40.43 1.74
C ASP A 827 -18.67 39.84 3.17
N VAL A 828 -18.56 38.53 3.34
CA VAL A 828 -18.82 37.87 4.61
C VAL A 828 -17.64 36.98 5.10
N GLY A 829 -16.66 36.71 4.24
CA GLY A 829 -15.50 35.87 4.54
C GLY A 829 -15.61 34.46 4.00
N GLN A 830 -14.49 33.73 4.00
CA GLN A 830 -14.40 32.37 3.48
C GLN A 830 -15.07 31.38 4.43
N PRO A 831 -15.93 30.46 3.95
CA PRO A 831 -16.46 29.39 4.78
C PRO A 831 -15.37 28.46 5.30
N VAL A 832 -15.39 28.17 6.60
CA VAL A 832 -14.50 27.23 7.27
C VAL A 832 -15.33 26.06 7.79
N LEU A 833 -15.03 24.85 7.28
CA LEU A 833 -15.79 23.66 7.62
C LEU A 833 -15.08 22.87 8.70
N ILE A 834 -15.74 22.67 9.84
CA ILE A 834 -15.19 21.93 11.00
C ILE A 834 -16.03 20.69 11.26
N PRO A 835 -15.69 19.56 10.68
CA PRO A 835 -16.37 18.30 10.96
C PRO A 835 -16.14 17.83 12.40
N GLY A 836 -17.22 17.35 13.02
CA GLY A 836 -17.18 16.58 14.25
C GLY A 836 -16.94 15.09 13.96
N SER A 837 -17.30 14.24 14.91
CA SER A 837 -17.42 12.80 14.73
C SER A 837 -18.88 12.40 14.50
N MET A 838 -19.15 11.17 14.04
CA MET A 838 -20.48 10.68 13.66
C MET A 838 -21.61 10.80 14.71
N GLY A 839 -21.33 11.31 15.88
CA GLY A 839 -22.35 11.51 16.94
C GLY A 839 -22.26 12.88 17.57
N THR A 840 -21.34 13.75 17.12
CA THR A 840 -21.16 15.12 17.60
C THR A 840 -21.56 16.14 16.54
N ALA A 841 -21.66 17.42 16.92
CA ALA A 841 -21.96 18.48 15.98
C ALA A 841 -20.78 18.74 15.03
N SER A 842 -21.09 19.28 13.85
CA SER A 842 -20.15 19.92 12.96
C SER A 842 -20.45 21.42 12.89
N TYR A 843 -19.48 22.23 12.49
CA TYR A 843 -19.66 23.69 12.42
C TYR A 843 -19.26 24.27 11.07
N VAL A 844 -19.95 25.35 10.71
CA VAL A 844 -19.52 26.27 9.66
C VAL A 844 -19.16 27.59 10.33
N LEU A 845 -17.94 28.07 10.06
CA LEU A 845 -17.44 29.37 10.51
C LEU A 845 -17.13 30.23 9.28
N ALA A 846 -16.91 31.53 9.50
CA ALA A 846 -16.44 32.46 8.49
C ALA A 846 -15.07 32.98 8.89
N GLY A 847 -14.10 32.97 7.97
CA GLY A 847 -12.78 33.53 8.20
C GLY A 847 -12.86 35.01 8.62
N ALA A 848 -12.08 35.40 9.64
CA ALA A 848 -12.06 36.72 10.22
C ALA A 848 -10.66 37.37 10.16
N GLU A 849 -10.56 38.68 10.37
CA GLU A 849 -9.32 39.47 10.27
C GLU A 849 -8.16 38.94 11.12
N GLY A 850 -8.49 38.32 12.27
CA GLY A 850 -7.50 37.71 13.13
C GLY A 850 -6.69 36.60 12.46
N SER A 851 -7.29 35.86 11.51
CA SER A 851 -6.59 34.81 10.77
C SER A 851 -5.40 35.35 9.99
N MET A 852 -5.56 36.45 9.27
CA MET A 852 -4.49 37.08 8.48
C MET A 852 -3.37 37.59 9.37
N ARG A 853 -3.72 38.17 10.51
CA ARG A 853 -2.77 38.77 11.45
C ARG A 853 -1.99 37.73 12.24
N GLU A 854 -2.65 36.66 12.68
CA GLU A 854 -2.14 35.72 13.67
C GLU A 854 -1.69 34.37 13.10
N THR A 855 -2.40 33.86 12.07
CA THR A 855 -2.29 32.46 11.63
C THR A 855 -2.06 32.26 10.13
N PHE A 856 -1.58 33.30 9.44
CA PHE A 856 -1.40 33.27 7.98
C PHE A 856 -2.67 32.78 7.26
N GLY A 857 -3.81 33.38 7.58
CA GLY A 857 -5.09 33.09 6.97
C GLY A 857 -5.56 31.64 7.15
N SER A 858 -5.29 31.04 8.32
CA SER A 858 -5.56 29.62 8.59
C SER A 858 -6.40 29.39 9.84
N SER A 859 -7.19 28.29 9.86
CA SER A 859 -8.01 27.81 10.96
C SER A 859 -7.85 26.30 11.13
N CYS A 860 -8.41 25.73 12.21
CA CYS A 860 -8.47 24.30 12.43
C CYS A 860 -9.30 23.61 11.33
N HIS A 861 -9.17 22.29 11.21
CA HIS A 861 -9.85 21.48 10.19
C HIS A 861 -10.90 20.53 10.72
N GLY A 862 -10.97 20.30 12.03
CA GLY A 862 -11.86 19.31 12.64
C GLY A 862 -11.81 19.33 14.16
N ALA A 863 -12.36 18.30 14.77
CA ALA A 863 -12.32 18.16 16.24
C ALA A 863 -10.92 17.76 16.76
N GLY A 864 -10.11 17.08 15.97
CA GLY A 864 -8.85 16.48 16.40
C GLY A 864 -9.06 15.25 17.29
N ARG A 865 -8.20 14.27 17.21
CA ARG A 865 -8.32 13.02 17.98
C ARG A 865 -7.78 13.17 19.40
N LEU A 866 -8.40 12.44 20.35
CA LEU A 866 -7.94 12.23 21.73
C LEU A 866 -7.40 10.83 21.94
N LEU A 867 -8.00 9.87 21.26
CA LEU A 867 -7.67 8.46 21.35
C LEU A 867 -7.17 7.99 20.01
N SER A 868 -6.17 7.13 20.02
CA SER A 868 -5.84 6.35 18.82
C SER A 868 -7.08 5.56 18.37
N ARG A 869 -7.16 5.17 17.10
CA ARG A 869 -8.28 4.35 16.59
C ARG A 869 -8.46 3.09 17.43
N HIS A 870 -7.36 2.51 17.86
CA HIS A 870 -7.34 1.33 18.71
C HIS A 870 -7.89 1.59 20.11
N ALA A 871 -7.40 2.59 20.81
CA ALA A 871 -7.93 2.94 22.14
C ALA A 871 -9.44 3.19 22.08
N ALA A 872 -9.93 3.75 20.98
CA ALA A 872 -11.36 3.91 20.70
C ALA A 872 -12.08 2.55 20.58
N THR A 873 -11.53 1.59 19.85
CA THR A 873 -12.15 0.26 19.71
C THR A 873 -12.12 -0.57 20.98
N GLN A 874 -11.17 -0.33 21.86
CA GLN A 874 -11.16 -0.95 23.20
C GLN A 874 -12.22 -0.36 24.13
N GLN A 875 -12.39 0.94 24.04
CA GLN A 875 -13.31 1.67 24.92
C GLN A 875 -14.76 1.59 24.43
N TYR A 876 -14.98 1.52 23.11
CA TYR A 876 -16.29 1.54 22.48
C TYR A 876 -16.57 0.27 21.70
N ARG A 877 -17.74 -0.31 21.89
CA ARG A 877 -18.24 -1.44 21.08
C ARG A 877 -19.10 -0.90 19.94
N GLY A 878 -18.72 -1.20 18.70
CA GLY A 878 -19.38 -0.69 17.51
C GLY A 878 -20.87 -1.05 17.41
N ASP A 879 -21.28 -2.24 17.87
CA ASP A 879 -22.68 -2.67 17.93
C ASP A 879 -23.48 -1.86 18.95
N ARG A 880 -22.93 -1.64 20.13
CA ARG A 880 -23.55 -0.81 21.17
C ARG A 880 -23.63 0.65 20.75
N LEU A 881 -22.53 1.19 20.28
CA LEU A 881 -22.43 2.58 19.82
C LEU A 881 -23.40 2.84 18.66
N LYS A 882 -23.49 1.94 17.68
CA LYS A 882 -24.48 2.02 16.61
C LYS A 882 -25.89 2.09 17.15
N ASN A 883 -26.24 1.24 18.12
CA ASN A 883 -27.54 1.22 18.75
C ASN A 883 -27.80 2.51 19.55
N GLU A 884 -26.82 3.01 20.30
CA GLU A 884 -26.91 4.28 21.04
C GLU A 884 -27.15 5.47 20.11
N LEU A 885 -26.42 5.53 18.99
CA LEU A 885 -26.58 6.59 18.00
C LEU A 885 -27.93 6.47 17.28
N MET A 886 -28.41 5.27 16.99
CA MET A 886 -29.75 5.04 16.44
C MET A 886 -30.84 5.46 17.43
N GLN A 887 -30.68 5.22 18.75
CA GLN A 887 -31.59 5.71 19.80
C GLN A 887 -31.60 7.25 19.89
N LYS A 888 -30.45 7.90 19.59
CA LYS A 888 -30.35 9.37 19.45
C LYS A 888 -30.92 9.91 18.14
N GLY A 889 -31.50 9.03 17.30
CA GLY A 889 -32.11 9.38 16.02
C GLY A 889 -31.09 9.57 14.88
N ILE A 890 -29.88 9.01 14.99
CA ILE A 890 -28.85 9.02 13.94
C ILE A 890 -28.81 7.64 13.28
N TYR A 891 -29.19 7.54 12.02
CA TYR A 891 -29.14 6.28 11.27
C TYR A 891 -27.74 6.07 10.69
N ILE A 892 -27.14 4.89 10.92
CA ILE A 892 -25.77 4.60 10.51
C ILE A 892 -25.72 3.40 9.57
N ARG A 893 -25.07 3.59 8.42
CA ARG A 893 -24.64 2.54 7.50
C ARG A 893 -23.10 2.59 7.40
N ALA A 894 -22.44 1.53 7.80
CA ALA A 894 -20.98 1.45 7.76
C ALA A 894 -20.52 0.16 7.09
N ALA A 895 -19.37 0.16 6.47
CA ALA A 895 -18.75 -1.02 5.87
C ALA A 895 -18.46 -2.09 6.94
N SER A 896 -18.15 -1.65 8.18
CA SER A 896 -17.99 -2.56 9.33
C SER A 896 -18.40 -1.90 10.65
N LEU A 897 -18.81 -2.69 11.65
CA LEU A 897 -19.09 -2.21 13.02
C LEU A 897 -17.83 -1.68 13.72
N LYS A 898 -16.68 -2.08 13.26
CA LYS A 898 -15.39 -1.67 13.75
C LYS A 898 -15.12 -0.21 13.45
N VAL A 899 -15.33 0.23 12.22
CA VAL A 899 -15.19 1.64 11.83
C VAL A 899 -16.11 2.52 12.69
N VAL A 900 -17.28 2.02 13.09
CA VAL A 900 -18.17 2.70 14.04
C VAL A 900 -17.50 2.90 15.41
N ALA A 901 -16.79 1.89 15.91
CA ALA A 901 -16.09 1.97 17.20
C ALA A 901 -14.84 2.88 17.13
N GLU A 902 -14.05 2.78 16.07
CA GLU A 902 -12.84 3.57 15.85
C GLU A 902 -13.11 5.07 15.84
N GLU A 903 -14.22 5.45 15.27
CA GLU A 903 -14.65 6.81 15.07
C GLU A 903 -15.70 7.27 16.08
N ALA A 904 -15.72 6.61 17.25
CA ALA A 904 -16.61 6.94 18.35
C ALA A 904 -16.49 8.43 18.75
N PRO A 905 -17.59 9.11 19.09
CA PRO A 905 -17.58 10.53 19.50
C PRO A 905 -16.58 10.84 20.61
N GLY A 906 -16.43 9.96 21.57
CA GLY A 906 -15.52 10.14 22.70
C GLY A 906 -14.04 9.89 22.36
N ALA A 907 -13.71 9.47 21.13
CA ALA A 907 -12.34 9.36 20.65
C ALA A 907 -11.77 10.69 20.13
N TYR A 908 -12.59 11.74 20.11
CA TYR A 908 -12.24 13.08 19.61
C TYR A 908 -12.30 14.15 20.70
N LYS A 909 -11.58 15.24 20.51
CA LYS A 909 -11.72 16.44 21.31
C LYS A 909 -13.16 16.99 21.21
N SER A 910 -13.60 17.76 22.19
CA SER A 910 -14.87 18.50 22.07
C SER A 910 -14.77 19.49 20.91
N VAL A 911 -15.51 19.26 19.85
CA VAL A 911 -15.57 20.20 18.73
C VAL A 911 -16.05 21.59 19.18
N ASP A 912 -16.95 21.62 20.17
CA ASP A 912 -17.46 22.87 20.78
C ASP A 912 -16.31 23.69 21.41
N ASN A 913 -15.37 23.03 22.13
CA ASN A 913 -14.20 23.71 22.69
C ASN A 913 -13.25 24.17 21.59
N VAL A 914 -13.00 23.38 20.60
CA VAL A 914 -12.13 23.72 19.47
C VAL A 914 -12.63 24.97 18.75
N VAL A 915 -13.91 25.04 18.40
CA VAL A 915 -14.48 26.19 17.70
C VAL A 915 -14.60 27.42 18.58
N SER A 916 -14.80 27.25 19.90
CA SER A 916 -14.81 28.37 20.87
C SER A 916 -13.46 29.07 20.92
N VAL A 917 -12.37 28.33 20.98
CA VAL A 917 -10.99 28.90 20.98
C VAL A 917 -10.72 29.64 19.68
N VAL A 918 -11.11 29.08 18.53
CA VAL A 918 -10.96 29.74 17.21
C VAL A 918 -11.73 31.05 17.14
N HIS A 919 -12.97 31.06 17.66
CA HIS A 919 -13.83 32.24 17.69
C HIS A 919 -13.29 33.31 18.64
N GLU A 920 -12.90 32.91 19.86
CA GLU A 920 -12.33 33.84 20.87
C GLU A 920 -10.99 34.44 20.39
N ALA A 921 -10.21 33.69 19.60
CA ALA A 921 -8.98 34.20 18.99
C ALA A 921 -9.21 35.15 17.81
N GLY A 922 -10.48 35.31 17.37
CA GLY A 922 -10.82 36.13 16.21
C GLY A 922 -10.31 35.60 14.87
N ILE A 923 -9.98 34.30 14.82
CA ILE A 923 -9.49 33.59 13.63
C ILE A 923 -10.65 33.33 12.66
N ALA A 924 -11.78 32.83 13.19
CA ALA A 924 -13.01 32.66 12.43
C ALA A 924 -14.24 32.85 13.32
N SER A 925 -15.32 33.39 12.75
CA SER A 925 -16.58 33.67 13.44
C SER A 925 -17.55 32.49 13.31
N LEU A 926 -18.27 32.15 14.39
CA LEU A 926 -19.29 31.10 14.36
C LEU A 926 -20.46 31.52 13.46
N VAL A 927 -20.89 30.66 12.54
CA VAL A 927 -22.02 30.90 11.62
C VAL A 927 -23.17 29.94 11.86
N ALA A 928 -22.92 28.64 11.76
CA ALA A 928 -23.93 27.61 11.93
C ALA A 928 -23.37 26.36 12.61
N ARG A 929 -24.23 25.72 13.39
CA ARG A 929 -23.98 24.40 13.97
C ARG A 929 -24.90 23.37 13.30
N MET A 930 -24.36 22.20 13.03
CA MET A 930 -25.07 21.11 12.35
C MET A 930 -24.93 19.84 13.16
N ARG A 931 -26.00 19.08 13.27
CA ARG A 931 -26.01 17.76 13.91
C ARG A 931 -26.30 16.66 12.92
N PRO A 932 -25.63 15.51 13.01
CA PRO A 932 -25.88 14.39 12.12
C PRO A 932 -27.25 13.76 12.40
N ILE A 933 -27.92 13.31 11.35
CA ILE A 933 -29.16 12.49 11.38
C ILE A 933 -28.98 11.18 10.61
N GLY A 934 -27.98 11.11 9.73
CA GLY A 934 -27.65 9.93 8.96
C GLY A 934 -26.16 9.90 8.60
N VAL A 935 -25.53 8.74 8.65
CA VAL A 935 -24.09 8.56 8.41
C VAL A 935 -23.87 7.36 7.49
N ALA A 936 -23.17 7.59 6.38
CA ALA A 936 -22.56 6.55 5.56
C ALA A 936 -21.04 6.57 5.76
N LYS A 937 -20.47 5.43 6.18
CA LYS A 937 -19.08 5.33 6.58
C LYS A 937 -18.38 4.15 5.89
N GLY A 938 -17.21 4.40 5.29
CA GLY A 938 -16.44 3.42 4.56
C GLY A 938 -15.48 2.58 5.38
#